data_1d93c89ff6dc6b629e13416eba90ee9f
#
_entry.id   1d93c89ff6dc6b629e13416eba90ee9f
#
_cell.length_a   1.000
_cell.length_b   1.000
_cell.length_c   1.000
_cell.angle_alpha   90.00
_cell.angle_beta   90.00
_cell.angle_gamma   90.00
#
_symmetry.space_group_name_H-M   'P 1'
#
loop_
_entity.id
_entity.type
_entity.pdbx_description
1 polymer ?
#
loop_
_entity_poly.entity_id
_entity_poly.type
_entity_poly.pdbx_seq_one_letter_code
_entity_poly.pdbx_strand_id
1 'polypeptide(L)'
;MSATEREHVMPPRPLMPWTMALCAGMCVSCALVLNVAADALLRERVPAVGPLWAIPVAAAVFVVLAQSCARLAPWKRWLYAASVGLVAGAVVSAWWAVGALSASKALDGRAASSLEFVVHGDPSINDDVYSYTCEARADGKNLATVRLSCDLELKVGAHVRVIGRVSRFENDAYGRSRVLRGEVRKVKAVRILSVDEGFPGPLLRLRNWLLASIAPATDPARALIAGVVCGRSAELRAQPAGDWFSVTGTAHLIAVSGSHLAIAGFVIEGVLQKTRCSRGVQRAILATTLVGYTAFTGASPSAVRACCMVFATLVVNGAGRRRHGASALFVTMSIFVLLRPTVLFEMGFQLSCASVLAILCFCPYATYALGELGVPSGVANILSVTLCSQLATLPITIPAFGTFSLIAPLANAVIGPVVSVLLAVSIVLVPFSLVEPLRIWALVVPMVAARCALFFEQLFAAVPGASVSVPPDSMWIYLVPCLLAVLLVWWPRPRARPMAVGLSCLVLLAAIPYVYWDRFAPPSVTVLDVGQADAILIRQGDALALVDCGLDERVVAALVRNNAHHIDAVFVTHWDEDHWGGLPAVLEQFSVGTIAVAADALEDAPAEVLNRPGVEYRQVRLGDTVDIGSFCARVMWPFESVDGEGNDDSLVLLLSYVQEGKGLRMLLTGDAELGQEREFVQEVGDIDVLKLGHHGSKVSVDGELLDVLKPELSLASAGEGNRYGHPSDACIDAVKDAGGVFACTIEHGDITVMPTANGFAMRCQRP
;
A
#
# COMPACT_ATOMS: atom_id res chain seq x y z
N MET A 1 -32.00 -11.34 -35.01
CA MET A 1 -30.72 -11.87 -34.48
C MET A 1 -30.98 -12.52 -33.15
N SER A 2 -30.73 -13.78 -33.04
CA SER A 2 -30.81 -14.52 -31.77
C SER A 2 -29.75 -14.03 -30.78
N ALA A 3 -29.89 -14.31 -29.51
CA ALA A 3 -28.91 -13.92 -28.49
C ALA A 3 -27.52 -14.45 -28.82
N THR A 4 -27.40 -15.62 -29.43
CA THR A 4 -26.20 -16.28 -29.90
C THR A 4 -25.52 -15.56 -31.08
N GLU A 5 -26.29 -14.92 -31.99
CA GLU A 5 -25.69 -14.16 -33.12
C GLU A 5 -25.14 -12.81 -32.70
N ARG A 6 -25.56 -12.24 -31.57
CA ARG A 6 -25.00 -10.97 -31.05
C ARG A 6 -23.62 -11.13 -30.40
N GLU A 7 -23.27 -12.35 -29.95
CA GLU A 7 -21.98 -12.62 -29.31
C GLU A 7 -20.77 -12.61 -30.27
N HIS A 8 -20.99 -12.78 -31.56
CA HIS A 8 -19.91 -12.82 -32.58
C HIS A 8 -19.66 -11.50 -33.33
N VAL A 9 -20.26 -10.39 -32.87
CA VAL A 9 -20.02 -9.09 -33.49
C VAL A 9 -19.00 -8.30 -32.68
N MET A 10 -17.90 -7.94 -33.33
CA MET A 10 -16.86 -7.10 -32.71
C MET A 10 -17.48 -5.80 -32.18
N PRO A 11 -17.24 -5.46 -30.89
CA PRO A 11 -17.78 -4.22 -30.31
C PRO A 11 -17.20 -2.99 -31.00
N PRO A 12 -18.01 -1.95 -31.24
CA PRO A 12 -17.54 -0.72 -31.84
C PRO A 12 -16.57 -0.02 -30.89
N ARG A 13 -15.62 0.72 -31.51
CA ARG A 13 -14.71 1.59 -30.76
C ARG A 13 -15.49 2.57 -29.86
N PRO A 14 -15.14 2.69 -28.57
CA PRO A 14 -15.82 3.60 -27.67
C PRO A 14 -15.63 5.06 -28.08
N LEU A 15 -16.73 5.81 -28.08
CA LEU A 15 -16.70 7.25 -28.34
C LEU A 15 -16.41 7.99 -27.05
N MET A 16 -15.33 8.77 -27.04
CA MET A 16 -15.00 9.61 -25.88
C MET A 16 -15.85 10.88 -25.89
N PRO A 17 -16.50 11.24 -24.78
CA PRO A 17 -17.30 12.45 -24.70
C PRO A 17 -16.43 13.69 -24.50
N TRP A 18 -16.88 14.85 -24.94
CA TRP A 18 -16.22 16.15 -24.70
C TRP A 18 -16.06 16.48 -23.20
N THR A 19 -16.89 15.90 -22.33
CA THR A 19 -16.76 15.98 -20.87
C THR A 19 -15.44 15.42 -20.35
N MET A 20 -14.79 14.53 -21.11
CA MET A 20 -13.43 14.06 -20.82
C MET A 20 -12.42 15.21 -20.87
N ALA A 21 -12.49 16.07 -21.88
CA ALA A 21 -11.59 17.21 -22.01
C ALA A 21 -11.80 18.23 -20.88
N LEU A 22 -13.05 18.48 -20.50
CA LEU A 22 -13.40 19.30 -19.35
C LEU A 22 -12.74 18.75 -18.06
N CYS A 23 -12.97 17.48 -17.77
CA CYS A 23 -12.46 16.82 -16.58
C CYS A 23 -10.91 16.79 -16.58
N ALA A 24 -10.29 16.45 -17.71
CA ALA A 24 -8.83 16.42 -17.85
C ALA A 24 -8.21 17.81 -17.59
N GLY A 25 -8.78 18.87 -18.16
CA GLY A 25 -8.34 20.23 -17.89
C GLY A 25 -8.41 20.58 -16.40
N MET A 26 -9.52 20.25 -15.75
CA MET A 26 -9.66 20.45 -14.29
C MET A 26 -8.61 19.69 -13.49
N CYS A 27 -8.41 18.41 -13.78
CA CYS A 27 -7.44 17.58 -13.07
C CYS A 27 -6.01 18.11 -13.21
N VAL A 28 -5.61 18.51 -14.43
CA VAL A 28 -4.26 19.04 -14.69
C VAL A 28 -4.03 20.33 -13.91
N SER A 29 -4.93 21.29 -13.98
CA SER A 29 -4.77 22.57 -13.28
C SER A 29 -4.81 22.39 -11.75
N CYS A 30 -5.70 21.56 -11.24
CA CYS A 30 -5.73 21.24 -9.80
C CYS A 30 -4.44 20.59 -9.35
N ALA A 31 -3.91 19.60 -10.07
CA ALA A 31 -2.67 18.93 -9.73
C ALA A 31 -1.49 19.93 -9.67
N LEU A 32 -1.39 20.85 -10.64
CA LEU A 32 -0.34 21.86 -10.66
C LEU A 32 -0.44 22.81 -9.45
N VAL A 33 -1.61 23.38 -9.18
CA VAL A 33 -1.79 24.32 -8.07
C VAL A 33 -1.58 23.64 -6.71
N LEU A 34 -2.10 22.42 -6.53
CA LEU A 34 -1.97 21.70 -5.26
C LEU A 34 -0.54 21.26 -4.97
N ASN A 35 0.25 20.89 -6.01
CA ASN A 35 1.68 20.60 -5.82
C ASN A 35 2.46 21.85 -5.39
N VAL A 36 2.19 23.02 -5.99
CA VAL A 36 2.81 24.29 -5.55
C VAL A 36 2.41 24.63 -4.11
N ALA A 37 1.15 24.40 -3.74
CA ALA A 37 0.69 24.62 -2.37
C ALA A 37 1.33 23.63 -1.37
N ALA A 38 1.51 22.38 -1.76
CA ALA A 38 2.18 21.37 -0.93
C ALA A 38 3.64 21.75 -0.65
N ASP A 39 4.39 22.15 -1.68
CA ASP A 39 5.76 22.64 -1.49
C ASP A 39 5.83 23.86 -0.55
N ALA A 40 4.84 24.73 -0.61
CA ALA A 40 4.75 25.89 0.28
C ALA A 40 4.47 25.50 1.75
N LEU A 41 3.60 24.51 1.96
CA LEU A 41 3.24 24.02 3.28
C LEU A 41 4.39 23.24 3.94
N LEU A 42 5.19 22.53 3.15
CA LEU A 42 6.31 21.71 3.64
C LEU A 42 7.58 22.54 3.89
N ARG A 43 7.94 23.48 2.99
CA ARG A 43 9.25 24.18 2.99
C ARG A 43 9.27 25.53 3.71
N GLU A 44 8.23 25.92 4.44
CA GLU A 44 8.09 27.24 5.09
C GLU A 44 8.15 28.46 4.15
N ARG A 45 8.38 28.26 2.89
CA ARG A 45 8.36 29.33 1.90
C ARG A 45 6.90 29.65 1.60
N VAL A 46 6.36 30.70 2.23
CA VAL A 46 5.09 31.24 1.80
C VAL A 46 5.32 31.78 0.38
N PRO A 47 4.82 31.09 -0.67
CA PRO A 47 4.84 31.72 -1.98
C PRO A 47 4.04 33.00 -1.82
N ALA A 48 4.51 34.09 -2.38
CA ALA A 48 3.64 35.23 -2.60
C ALA A 48 2.37 34.64 -3.26
N VAL A 49 1.19 35.01 -2.79
CA VAL A 49 -0.11 34.49 -3.29
C VAL A 49 -0.23 34.65 -4.83
N GLY A 50 0.59 35.53 -5.39
CA GLY A 50 0.72 35.78 -6.83
C GLY A 50 0.96 34.54 -7.73
N PRO A 51 1.93 33.64 -7.45
CA PRO A 51 2.17 32.47 -8.28
C PRO A 51 0.99 31.49 -8.33
N LEU A 52 0.20 31.39 -7.27
CA LEU A 52 -0.99 30.54 -7.26
C LEU A 52 -2.06 31.01 -8.24
N TRP A 53 -2.16 32.34 -8.47
CA TRP A 53 -3.09 32.93 -9.43
C TRP A 53 -2.50 33.03 -10.84
N ALA A 54 -1.20 32.89 -11.02
CA ALA A 54 -0.57 32.89 -12.33
C ALA A 54 -1.04 31.71 -13.20
N ILE A 55 -1.30 30.54 -12.61
CA ILE A 55 -1.78 29.35 -13.31
C ILE A 55 -3.19 29.57 -13.92
N PRO A 56 -4.21 30.06 -13.17
CA PRO A 56 -5.51 30.42 -13.73
C PRO A 56 -5.42 31.47 -14.85
N VAL A 57 -4.56 32.50 -14.66
CA VAL A 57 -4.36 33.54 -15.67
C VAL A 57 -3.72 32.97 -16.94
N ALA A 58 -2.66 32.18 -16.82
CA ALA A 58 -2.01 31.51 -17.94
C ALA A 58 -2.98 30.55 -18.67
N ALA A 59 -3.80 29.82 -17.93
CA ALA A 59 -4.85 28.99 -18.49
C ALA A 59 -5.87 29.79 -19.26
N ALA A 60 -6.33 30.93 -18.73
CA ALA A 60 -7.26 31.83 -19.43
C ALA A 60 -6.68 32.42 -20.73
N VAL A 61 -5.40 32.83 -20.69
CA VAL A 61 -4.69 33.33 -21.90
C VAL A 61 -4.57 32.21 -22.94
N PHE A 62 -4.19 30.98 -22.53
CA PHE A 62 -4.12 29.84 -23.44
C PHE A 62 -5.47 29.55 -24.11
N VAL A 63 -6.57 29.67 -23.36
CA VAL A 63 -7.95 29.55 -23.89
C VAL A 63 -8.20 30.52 -25.03
N VAL A 64 -7.89 31.81 -24.82
CA VAL A 64 -8.13 32.86 -25.81
C VAL A 64 -7.30 32.59 -27.07
N LEU A 65 -6.03 32.25 -26.92
CA LEU A 65 -5.14 31.91 -28.04
C LEU A 65 -5.60 30.68 -28.82
N ALA A 66 -5.97 29.59 -28.12
CA ALA A 66 -6.45 28.36 -28.75
C ALA A 66 -7.78 28.59 -29.54
N GLN A 67 -8.68 29.44 -29.03
CA GLN A 67 -9.93 29.76 -29.69
C GLN A 67 -9.73 30.61 -30.97
N SER A 68 -8.68 31.40 -30.99
CA SER A 68 -8.38 32.28 -32.14
C SER A 68 -7.78 31.53 -33.33
N CYS A 69 -7.33 30.28 -33.15
CA CYS A 69 -6.69 29.49 -34.19
C CYS A 69 -7.73 28.79 -35.10
N ALA A 70 -7.89 29.28 -36.34
CA ALA A 70 -8.85 28.73 -37.31
C ALA A 70 -8.56 27.27 -37.72
N ARG A 71 -7.29 26.84 -37.71
CA ARG A 71 -6.86 25.44 -38.01
C ARG A 71 -7.40 24.41 -37.03
N LEU A 72 -7.83 24.83 -35.85
CA LEU A 72 -8.35 23.94 -34.80
C LEU A 72 -9.89 23.81 -34.83
N ALA A 73 -10.55 24.23 -35.92
CA ALA A 73 -12.00 24.19 -36.05
C ALA A 73 -12.69 22.87 -35.69
N PRO A 74 -12.17 21.67 -36.12
CA PRO A 74 -12.80 20.41 -35.78
C PRO A 74 -12.69 20.07 -34.27
N TRP A 75 -11.70 20.64 -33.58
CA TRP A 75 -11.41 20.41 -32.17
C TRP A 75 -11.95 21.50 -31.24
N LYS A 76 -12.63 22.53 -31.76
CA LYS A 76 -13.09 23.69 -30.96
C LYS A 76 -13.88 23.31 -29.71
N ARG A 77 -14.79 22.33 -29.81
CA ARG A 77 -15.61 21.90 -28.65
C ARG A 77 -14.76 21.29 -27.55
N TRP A 78 -13.76 20.49 -27.93
CA TRP A 78 -12.84 19.82 -27.00
C TRP A 78 -11.89 20.81 -26.33
N LEU A 79 -11.34 21.73 -27.13
CA LEU A 79 -10.47 22.79 -26.65
C LEU A 79 -11.23 23.73 -25.71
N TYR A 80 -12.47 24.13 -26.09
CA TYR A 80 -13.29 24.92 -25.21
C TYR A 80 -13.59 24.24 -23.89
N ALA A 81 -13.99 22.96 -23.91
CA ALA A 81 -14.26 22.18 -22.71
C ALA A 81 -13.00 22.03 -21.83
N ALA A 82 -11.85 21.70 -22.42
CA ALA A 82 -10.58 21.61 -21.70
C ALA A 82 -10.20 22.95 -21.05
N SER A 83 -10.38 24.01 -21.75
CA SER A 83 -10.10 25.37 -21.31
C SER A 83 -10.96 25.81 -20.13
N VAL A 84 -12.27 25.59 -20.22
CA VAL A 84 -13.20 25.83 -19.10
C VAL A 84 -12.78 24.98 -17.90
N GLY A 85 -12.40 23.70 -18.11
CA GLY A 85 -11.90 22.83 -17.08
C GLY A 85 -10.62 23.36 -16.41
N LEU A 86 -9.64 23.79 -17.20
CA LEU A 86 -8.38 24.37 -16.68
C LEU A 86 -8.63 25.57 -15.77
N VAL A 87 -9.48 26.50 -16.19
CA VAL A 87 -9.81 27.68 -15.39
C VAL A 87 -10.56 27.29 -14.11
N ALA A 88 -11.61 26.48 -14.24
CA ALA A 88 -12.41 26.05 -13.09
C ALA A 88 -11.58 25.32 -12.04
N GLY A 89 -10.75 24.35 -12.47
CA GLY A 89 -9.88 23.61 -11.57
C GLY A 89 -8.83 24.48 -10.89
N ALA A 90 -8.19 25.40 -11.65
CA ALA A 90 -7.21 26.32 -11.10
C ALA A 90 -7.81 27.28 -10.06
N VAL A 91 -9.01 27.81 -10.30
CA VAL A 91 -9.70 28.72 -9.36
C VAL A 91 -10.04 27.98 -8.06
N VAL A 92 -10.65 26.80 -8.16
CA VAL A 92 -11.07 26.03 -6.97
C VAL A 92 -9.88 25.59 -6.15
N SER A 93 -8.82 25.08 -6.80
CA SER A 93 -7.62 24.63 -6.09
C SER A 93 -6.79 25.77 -5.49
N ALA A 94 -6.74 26.94 -6.16
CA ALA A 94 -6.12 28.14 -5.60
C ALA A 94 -6.88 28.63 -4.36
N TRP A 95 -8.21 28.65 -4.40
CA TRP A 95 -9.04 29.01 -3.26
C TRP A 95 -8.81 28.07 -2.08
N TRP A 96 -8.79 26.76 -2.34
CA TRP A 96 -8.46 25.76 -1.33
C TRP A 96 -7.04 25.97 -0.76
N ALA A 97 -6.03 26.18 -1.62
CA ALA A 97 -4.64 26.35 -1.22
C ALA A 97 -4.45 27.57 -0.30
N VAL A 98 -5.10 28.69 -0.62
CA VAL A 98 -5.08 29.88 0.24
C VAL A 98 -5.71 29.58 1.60
N GLY A 99 -6.82 28.83 1.63
CA GLY A 99 -7.46 28.39 2.89
C GLY A 99 -6.52 27.49 3.71
N ALA A 100 -5.87 26.51 3.10
CA ALA A 100 -4.95 25.60 3.76
C ALA A 100 -3.71 26.31 4.31
N LEU A 101 -3.11 27.23 3.56
CA LEU A 101 -2.00 28.07 4.01
C LEU A 101 -2.37 28.98 5.19
N SER A 102 -3.55 29.57 5.13
CA SER A 102 -4.08 30.41 6.23
C SER A 102 -4.34 29.60 7.49
N ALA A 103 -4.92 28.40 7.34
CA ALA A 103 -5.15 27.46 8.42
C ALA A 103 -3.84 26.93 9.03
N SER A 104 -2.84 26.63 8.20
CA SER A 104 -1.51 26.25 8.67
C SER A 104 -0.88 27.32 9.55
N LYS A 105 -0.94 28.60 9.13
CA LYS A 105 -0.46 29.73 9.94
C LYS A 105 -1.24 29.90 11.26
N ALA A 106 -2.56 29.68 11.21
CA ALA A 106 -3.39 29.78 12.41
C ALA A 106 -3.08 28.69 13.45
N LEU A 107 -2.49 27.56 13.03
CA LEU A 107 -2.05 26.47 13.90
C LEU A 107 -0.60 26.64 14.40
N ASP A 108 0.20 27.52 13.78
CA ASP A 108 1.59 27.76 14.18
C ASP A 108 1.66 28.28 15.62
N GLY A 109 2.49 27.63 16.45
CA GLY A 109 2.70 27.99 17.86
C GLY A 109 1.53 27.69 18.81
N ARG A 110 0.43 27.10 18.33
CA ARG A 110 -0.68 26.69 19.21
C ARG A 110 -0.37 25.38 19.93
N ALA A 111 -0.67 25.34 21.22
CA ALA A 111 -0.63 24.10 21.99
C ALA A 111 -1.81 23.19 21.57
N ALA A 112 -1.56 21.90 21.44
CA ALA A 112 -2.61 20.92 21.10
C ALA A 112 -3.76 20.93 22.11
N SER A 113 -3.48 21.22 23.39
CA SER A 113 -4.48 21.34 24.48
C SER A 113 -5.48 22.47 24.30
N SER A 114 -5.17 23.48 23.48
CA SER A 114 -6.09 24.58 23.15
C SER A 114 -7.03 24.26 21.97
N LEU A 115 -6.88 23.08 21.37
CA LEU A 115 -7.65 22.64 20.22
C LEU A 115 -8.56 21.47 20.58
N GLU A 116 -9.70 21.42 19.93
CA GLU A 116 -10.61 20.30 19.93
C GLU A 116 -10.48 19.58 18.59
N PHE A 117 -10.33 18.26 18.63
CA PHE A 117 -10.18 17.43 17.43
C PHE A 117 -11.43 16.58 17.25
N VAL A 118 -12.06 16.70 16.08
CA VAL A 118 -13.22 15.89 15.69
C VAL A 118 -12.78 14.81 14.75
N VAL A 119 -12.99 13.55 15.10
CA VAL A 119 -12.56 12.37 14.33
C VAL A 119 -13.49 12.16 13.14
N HIS A 120 -12.96 12.18 11.91
CA HIS A 120 -13.77 12.07 10.70
C HIS A 120 -13.75 10.70 10.01
N GLY A 121 -12.77 9.86 10.27
CA GLY A 121 -12.62 8.57 9.58
C GLY A 121 -12.16 7.46 10.50
N ASP A 122 -12.24 6.24 10.00
CA ASP A 122 -11.67 5.08 10.69
C ASP A 122 -10.15 5.23 10.80
N PRO A 123 -9.51 4.66 11.84
CA PRO A 123 -8.07 4.73 12.03
C PRO A 123 -7.30 4.01 10.92
N SER A 124 -6.07 4.44 10.68
CA SER A 124 -5.02 3.54 10.23
C SER A 124 -4.26 3.06 11.47
N ILE A 125 -4.06 1.75 11.57
CA ILE A 125 -3.37 1.11 12.69
C ILE A 125 -1.97 0.78 12.21
N ASN A 126 -0.96 1.17 12.98
CA ASN A 126 0.45 0.84 12.76
C ASN A 126 1.09 0.66 14.13
N ASP A 127 1.66 -0.48 14.41
CA ASP A 127 2.38 -0.77 15.67
C ASP A 127 1.63 -0.25 16.92
N ASP A 128 0.37 -0.63 17.09
CA ASP A 128 -0.55 -0.20 18.18
C ASP A 128 -0.84 1.31 18.24
N VAL A 129 -0.34 2.10 17.28
CA VAL A 129 -0.66 3.53 17.18
C VAL A 129 -1.82 3.75 16.21
N TYR A 130 -2.89 4.33 16.75
CA TYR A 130 -4.05 4.72 15.94
C TYR A 130 -3.84 6.11 15.37
N SER A 131 -3.91 6.23 14.06
CA SER A 131 -3.79 7.51 13.36
C SER A 131 -5.09 7.88 12.64
N TYR A 132 -5.63 9.05 12.99
CA TYR A 132 -6.93 9.56 12.54
C TYR A 132 -6.79 10.80 11.68
N THR A 133 -7.66 10.95 10.68
CA THR A 133 -7.91 12.25 10.05
C THR A 133 -8.93 13.00 10.87
N CYS A 134 -8.54 14.13 11.45
CA CYS A 134 -9.37 14.93 12.35
C CYS A 134 -9.52 16.35 11.81
N GLU A 135 -10.64 16.99 12.19
CA GLU A 135 -10.84 18.41 12.03
C GLU A 135 -10.44 19.12 13.33
N ALA A 136 -9.43 19.97 13.26
CA ALA A 136 -9.00 20.80 14.38
C ALA A 136 -9.91 22.01 14.51
N ARG A 137 -10.46 22.23 15.70
CA ARG A 137 -11.35 23.34 16.04
C ARG A 137 -10.76 24.21 17.15
N ALA A 138 -10.97 25.51 17.03
CA ALA A 138 -10.73 26.44 18.12
C ALA A 138 -11.94 27.38 18.24
N ASP A 139 -12.41 27.62 19.46
CA ASP A 139 -13.56 28.46 19.74
C ASP A 139 -14.81 28.08 18.92
N GLY A 140 -15.02 26.77 18.71
CA GLY A 140 -16.14 26.22 17.93
C GLY A 140 -16.02 26.39 16.41
N LYS A 141 -14.92 26.99 15.90
CA LYS A 141 -14.69 27.19 14.46
C LYS A 141 -13.71 26.15 13.93
N ASN A 142 -14.04 25.57 12.79
CA ASN A 142 -13.16 24.68 12.06
C ASN A 142 -11.95 25.45 11.54
N LEU A 143 -10.74 24.99 11.85
CA LEU A 143 -9.50 25.59 11.40
C LEU A 143 -8.93 24.82 10.20
N ALA A 144 -8.65 23.52 10.39
CA ALA A 144 -7.98 22.70 9.38
C ALA A 144 -8.23 21.21 9.61
N THR A 145 -8.00 20.42 8.57
CA THR A 145 -7.86 18.96 8.67
C THR A 145 -6.43 18.63 9.07
N VAL A 146 -6.28 17.82 10.12
CA VAL A 146 -4.99 17.40 10.68
C VAL A 146 -4.94 15.90 10.87
N ARG A 147 -3.73 15.36 10.98
CA ARG A 147 -3.48 13.97 11.34
C ARG A 147 -3.24 13.87 12.84
N LEU A 148 -4.08 13.14 13.56
CA LEU A 148 -3.93 12.88 14.99
C LEU A 148 -3.45 11.45 15.18
N SER A 149 -2.32 11.26 15.87
CA SER A 149 -1.82 9.94 16.28
C SER A 149 -1.90 9.79 17.79
N CYS A 150 -2.45 8.67 18.27
CA CYS A 150 -2.64 8.36 19.71
C CYS A 150 -2.71 6.84 19.92
N ASP A 151 -2.53 6.40 21.16
CA ASP A 151 -2.52 4.99 21.56
C ASP A 151 -3.93 4.47 21.91
N LEU A 152 -4.96 5.30 21.78
CA LEU A 152 -6.34 4.93 22.12
C LEU A 152 -7.21 4.83 20.87
N GLU A 153 -8.02 3.78 20.80
CA GLU A 153 -9.05 3.66 19.77
C GLU A 153 -10.17 4.68 20.01
N LEU A 154 -10.36 5.58 19.04
CA LEU A 154 -11.38 6.63 19.06
C LEU A 154 -12.51 6.31 18.07
N LYS A 155 -13.74 6.58 18.47
CA LYS A 155 -14.91 6.42 17.60
C LYS A 155 -15.01 7.57 16.60
N VAL A 156 -15.46 7.29 15.40
CA VAL A 156 -15.76 8.32 14.40
C VAL A 156 -16.85 9.26 14.93
N GLY A 157 -16.61 10.57 14.83
CA GLY A 157 -17.46 11.61 15.39
C GLY A 157 -17.12 12.00 16.84
N ALA A 158 -16.14 11.37 17.48
CA ALA A 158 -15.69 11.76 18.80
C ALA A 158 -14.99 13.12 18.79
N HIS A 159 -15.23 13.89 19.83
CA HIS A 159 -14.56 15.15 20.12
C HIS A 159 -13.47 14.90 21.16
N VAL A 160 -12.23 15.17 20.81
CA VAL A 160 -11.07 14.78 21.61
C VAL A 160 -10.22 16.00 21.91
N ARG A 161 -9.79 16.14 23.18
CA ARG A 161 -8.75 17.09 23.58
C ARG A 161 -7.52 16.33 24.03
N VAL A 162 -6.35 16.76 23.56
CA VAL A 162 -5.09 16.08 23.83
C VAL A 162 -4.01 17.04 24.31
N ILE A 163 -3.11 16.55 25.14
CA ILE A 163 -1.80 17.16 25.34
C ILE A 163 -0.88 16.52 24.30
N GLY A 164 -0.20 17.34 23.52
CA GLY A 164 0.65 16.84 22.46
C GLY A 164 1.34 17.97 21.70
N ARG A 165 2.05 17.60 20.67
CA ARG A 165 2.76 18.53 19.80
C ARG A 165 2.06 18.65 18.45
N VAL A 166 1.74 19.87 18.05
CA VAL A 166 1.32 20.19 16.68
C VAL A 166 2.58 20.48 15.87
N SER A 167 2.82 19.71 14.84
CA SER A 167 4.01 19.84 13.99
C SER A 167 3.64 19.83 12.51
N ARG A 168 4.55 20.28 11.68
CA ARG A 168 4.45 20.16 10.23
C ARG A 168 4.78 18.74 9.81
N PHE A 169 4.30 18.35 8.64
CA PHE A 169 4.83 17.16 7.98
C PHE A 169 6.26 17.45 7.51
N GLU A 170 7.08 16.44 7.50
CA GLU A 170 8.42 16.49 6.92
C GLU A 170 8.35 16.62 5.40
N ASN A 171 9.41 17.13 4.77
CA ASN A 171 9.43 17.30 3.32
C ASN A 171 9.90 16.02 2.61
N ASP A 172 9.20 14.94 2.89
CA ASP A 172 9.38 13.62 2.34
C ASP A 172 8.17 13.19 1.48
N ALA A 173 8.23 12.01 0.90
CA ALA A 173 7.15 11.46 0.07
C ALA A 173 5.84 11.27 0.87
N TYR A 174 5.95 10.85 2.14
CA TYR A 174 4.83 10.67 3.03
C TYR A 174 4.14 11.99 3.36
N GLY A 175 4.90 12.98 3.87
CA GLY A 175 4.35 14.29 4.22
C GLY A 175 3.73 14.99 3.01
N ARG A 176 4.38 14.91 1.83
CA ARG A 176 3.82 15.41 0.57
C ARG A 176 2.48 14.76 0.23
N SER A 177 2.41 13.42 0.35
CA SER A 177 1.16 12.67 0.11
C SER A 177 0.04 13.13 1.06
N ARG A 178 0.35 13.34 2.35
CA ARG A 178 -0.64 13.78 3.35
C ARG A 178 -1.15 15.18 3.08
N VAL A 179 -0.26 16.11 2.78
CA VAL A 179 -0.64 17.49 2.45
C VAL A 179 -1.48 17.54 1.17
N LEU A 180 -1.14 16.79 0.14
CA LEU A 180 -1.92 16.69 -1.10
C LEU A 180 -3.32 16.10 -0.86
N ARG A 181 -3.50 15.24 0.14
CA ARG A 181 -4.81 14.72 0.57
C ARG A 181 -5.60 15.70 1.44
N GLY A 182 -5.01 16.83 1.81
CA GLY A 182 -5.67 17.91 2.54
C GLY A 182 -5.38 17.95 4.04
N GLU A 183 -4.47 17.13 4.54
CA GLU A 183 -4.01 17.19 5.92
C GLU A 183 -2.93 18.27 6.05
N VAL A 184 -3.14 19.27 6.90
CA VAL A 184 -2.26 20.47 6.96
C VAL A 184 -1.15 20.32 8.00
N ARG A 185 -1.39 19.56 9.08
CA ARG A 185 -0.49 19.36 10.22
C ARG A 185 -0.59 17.95 10.76
N LYS A 186 0.49 17.48 11.43
CA LYS A 186 0.48 16.28 12.26
C LYS A 186 0.40 16.67 13.74
N VAL A 187 -0.36 15.91 14.53
CA VAL A 187 -0.52 16.06 15.97
C VAL A 187 -0.20 14.72 16.62
N LYS A 188 0.89 14.66 17.37
CA LYS A 188 1.22 13.48 18.18
C LYS A 188 0.66 13.72 19.59
N ALA A 189 -0.34 12.96 19.97
CA ALA A 189 -0.88 12.99 21.33
C ALA A 189 0.08 12.28 22.28
N VAL A 190 0.42 12.95 23.39
CA VAL A 190 1.16 12.36 24.50
C VAL A 190 0.18 11.86 25.55
N ARG A 191 -0.94 12.60 25.73
CA ARG A 191 -1.99 12.25 26.68
C ARG A 191 -3.33 12.77 26.20
N ILE A 192 -4.36 11.95 26.33
CA ILE A 192 -5.73 12.34 26.06
C ILE A 192 -6.31 12.97 27.33
N LEU A 193 -6.85 14.19 27.20
CA LEU A 193 -7.44 14.93 28.30
C LEU A 193 -8.92 14.60 28.47
N SER A 194 -9.65 14.55 27.36
CA SER A 194 -11.08 14.23 27.35
C SER A 194 -11.46 13.64 26.00
N VAL A 195 -12.35 12.66 26.06
CA VAL A 195 -13.06 12.12 24.88
C VAL A 195 -14.53 12.31 25.14
N ASP A 196 -15.17 13.13 24.32
CA ASP A 196 -16.62 13.24 24.27
C ASP A 196 -17.07 12.49 23.01
N GLU A 197 -17.82 11.41 23.19
CA GLU A 197 -18.32 10.62 22.05
C GLU A 197 -19.26 11.42 21.12
N GLY A 198 -19.62 12.63 21.51
CA GLY A 198 -20.52 13.50 20.79
C GLY A 198 -21.91 12.88 20.63
N PHE A 199 -22.75 13.50 19.79
CA PHE A 199 -24.01 12.89 19.38
C PHE A 199 -23.83 12.39 17.92
N PRO A 200 -23.29 11.18 17.71
CA PRO A 200 -23.21 10.63 16.37
C PRO A 200 -24.61 10.51 15.78
N GLY A 201 -24.75 10.88 14.51
CA GLY A 201 -26.01 10.74 13.79
C GLY A 201 -26.55 9.30 13.85
N PRO A 202 -27.86 9.08 13.59
CA PRO A 202 -28.49 7.78 13.79
C PRO A 202 -27.83 6.66 12.98
N LEU A 203 -27.33 6.96 11.77
CA LEU A 203 -26.62 5.97 10.94
C LEU A 203 -25.28 5.56 11.54
N LEU A 204 -24.53 6.50 12.12
CA LEU A 204 -23.25 6.23 12.75
C LEU A 204 -23.44 5.45 14.07
N ARG A 205 -24.48 5.75 14.83
CA ARG A 205 -24.86 4.94 16.01
C ARG A 205 -25.17 3.50 15.63
N LEU A 206 -25.98 3.31 14.59
CA LEU A 206 -26.31 1.98 14.07
C LEU A 206 -25.05 1.24 13.63
N ARG A 207 -24.14 1.91 12.91
CA ARG A 207 -22.84 1.34 12.51
C ARG A 207 -22.01 0.90 13.71
N ASN A 208 -21.87 1.75 14.73
CA ASN A 208 -21.11 1.43 15.93
C ASN A 208 -21.74 0.26 16.73
N TRP A 209 -23.04 0.18 16.81
CA TRP A 209 -23.74 -0.98 17.43
C TRP A 209 -23.50 -2.27 16.68
N LEU A 210 -23.54 -2.24 15.33
CA LEU A 210 -23.26 -3.41 14.52
C LEU A 210 -21.79 -3.83 14.66
N LEU A 211 -20.84 -2.89 14.63
CA LEU A 211 -19.43 -3.19 14.87
C LEU A 211 -19.17 -3.82 16.24
N ALA A 212 -19.80 -3.31 17.28
CA ALA A 212 -19.73 -3.92 18.63
C ALA A 212 -20.32 -5.33 18.65
N SER A 213 -21.41 -5.58 17.91
CA SER A 213 -22.02 -6.91 17.78
C SER A 213 -21.15 -7.90 16.99
N ILE A 214 -20.51 -7.44 15.92
CA ILE A 214 -19.59 -8.25 15.09
C ILE A 214 -18.29 -8.54 15.83
N ALA A 215 -17.75 -7.59 16.63
CA ALA A 215 -16.47 -7.67 17.32
C ALA A 215 -15.29 -8.02 16.39
N PRO A 216 -14.90 -7.14 15.45
CA PRO A 216 -13.98 -7.45 14.35
C PRO A 216 -12.54 -7.79 14.79
N ALA A 217 -12.10 -7.31 15.95
CA ALA A 217 -10.73 -7.54 16.44
C ALA A 217 -10.47 -8.99 16.90
N THR A 218 -11.50 -9.82 17.04
CA THR A 218 -11.36 -11.16 17.65
C THR A 218 -11.09 -12.29 16.66
N ASP A 219 -11.42 -12.10 15.36
CA ASP A 219 -11.35 -13.16 14.34
C ASP A 219 -11.28 -12.53 12.94
N PRO A 220 -10.37 -12.96 12.04
CA PRO A 220 -10.26 -12.46 10.66
C PRO A 220 -11.60 -12.51 9.88
N ALA A 221 -12.43 -13.53 10.12
CA ALA A 221 -13.72 -13.63 9.45
C ALA A 221 -14.70 -12.54 9.93
N ARG A 222 -14.66 -12.17 11.20
CA ARG A 222 -15.43 -11.04 11.75
C ARG A 222 -14.93 -9.72 11.23
N ALA A 223 -13.60 -9.56 11.13
CA ALA A 223 -12.97 -8.38 10.53
C ALA A 223 -13.37 -8.22 9.06
N LEU A 224 -13.42 -9.32 8.29
CA LEU A 224 -13.88 -9.31 6.90
C LEU A 224 -15.36 -8.91 6.80
N ILE A 225 -16.23 -9.43 7.65
CA ILE A 225 -17.66 -9.03 7.71
C ILE A 225 -17.77 -7.52 8.00
N ALA A 226 -17.02 -7.00 8.97
CA ALA A 226 -17.03 -5.58 9.33
C ALA A 226 -16.53 -4.70 8.17
N GLY A 227 -15.50 -5.13 7.45
CA GLY A 227 -14.97 -4.46 6.25
C GLY A 227 -16.01 -4.36 5.14
N VAL A 228 -16.60 -5.50 4.79
CA VAL A 228 -17.54 -5.62 3.67
C VAL A 228 -18.89 -4.94 3.96
N VAL A 229 -19.43 -5.03 5.19
CA VAL A 229 -20.75 -4.50 5.56
C VAL A 229 -20.68 -3.07 6.06
N CYS A 230 -19.77 -2.80 6.99
CA CYS A 230 -19.68 -1.51 7.68
C CYS A 230 -18.61 -0.58 7.10
N GLY A 231 -17.79 -1.06 6.18
CA GLY A 231 -16.69 -0.30 5.58
C GLY A 231 -15.47 -0.14 6.50
N ARG A 232 -15.37 -0.92 7.58
CA ARG A 232 -14.28 -0.88 8.54
C ARG A 232 -13.29 -2.03 8.26
N SER A 233 -12.19 -1.73 7.59
CA SER A 233 -11.20 -2.72 7.14
C SER A 233 -9.86 -2.63 7.87
N ALA A 234 -9.74 -1.76 8.87
CA ALA A 234 -8.48 -1.52 9.57
C ALA A 234 -7.99 -2.78 10.31
N GLU A 235 -8.90 -3.45 11.03
CA GLU A 235 -8.58 -4.65 11.81
C GLU A 235 -8.17 -5.84 10.92
N LEU A 236 -8.78 -5.99 9.75
CA LEU A 236 -8.39 -7.05 8.83
C LEU A 236 -7.01 -6.78 8.21
N ARG A 237 -6.71 -5.51 7.92
CA ARG A 237 -5.40 -5.12 7.38
C ARG A 237 -4.27 -5.21 8.38
N ALA A 238 -4.57 -5.11 9.66
CA ALA A 238 -3.61 -5.27 10.76
C ALA A 238 -3.38 -6.75 11.12
N GLN A 239 -4.05 -7.69 10.45
CA GLN A 239 -3.92 -9.12 10.65
C GLN A 239 -3.23 -9.75 9.43
N PRO A 240 -2.51 -10.89 9.58
CA PRO A 240 -1.85 -11.60 8.47
C PRO A 240 -2.78 -11.90 7.29
N ALA A 241 -4.06 -12.12 7.58
CA ALA A 241 -5.09 -12.31 6.56
C ALA A 241 -5.24 -11.12 5.60
N GLY A 242 -4.86 -9.90 6.03
CA GLY A 242 -4.84 -8.70 5.18
C GLY A 242 -3.87 -8.79 4.02
N ASP A 243 -2.72 -9.43 4.23
CA ASP A 243 -1.67 -9.58 3.23
C ASP A 243 -2.08 -10.53 2.12
N TRP A 244 -2.87 -11.57 2.42
CA TRP A 244 -3.39 -12.47 1.39
C TRP A 244 -4.18 -11.72 0.31
N PHE A 245 -5.00 -10.73 0.71
CA PHE A 245 -5.75 -9.89 -0.24
C PHE A 245 -4.85 -8.99 -1.10
N SER A 246 -3.70 -8.59 -0.58
CA SER A 246 -2.70 -7.83 -1.34
C SER A 246 -2.01 -8.73 -2.36
N VAL A 247 -1.55 -9.92 -1.95
CA VAL A 247 -0.90 -10.92 -2.80
C VAL A 247 -1.83 -11.40 -3.92
N THR A 248 -3.11 -11.67 -3.61
CA THR A 248 -4.11 -12.12 -4.59
C THR A 248 -4.68 -10.99 -5.46
N GLY A 249 -4.37 -9.71 -5.16
CA GLY A 249 -4.90 -8.56 -5.88
C GLY A 249 -6.40 -8.32 -5.63
N THR A 250 -6.94 -8.86 -4.55
CA THR A 250 -8.36 -8.78 -4.18
C THR A 250 -8.65 -7.75 -3.07
N ALA A 251 -7.64 -6.98 -2.64
CA ALA A 251 -7.76 -5.95 -1.60
C ALA A 251 -8.92 -4.95 -1.81
N HIS A 252 -9.35 -4.76 -3.05
CA HIS A 252 -10.51 -3.93 -3.40
C HIS A 252 -11.85 -4.53 -2.96
N LEU A 253 -11.92 -5.83 -2.64
CA LEU A 253 -13.11 -6.52 -2.14
C LEU A 253 -13.38 -6.25 -0.66
N ILE A 254 -12.35 -5.89 0.11
CA ILE A 254 -12.48 -5.52 1.53
C ILE A 254 -13.04 -4.10 1.67
N ALA A 255 -12.66 -3.21 0.75
CA ALA A 255 -13.11 -1.82 0.78
C ALA A 255 -14.47 -1.65 0.10
N VAL A 256 -15.34 -0.81 0.69
CA VAL A 256 -16.63 -0.53 0.07
C VAL A 256 -16.46 0.13 -1.28
N SER A 257 -16.95 -0.53 -2.31
CA SER A 257 -16.77 -0.19 -3.72
C SER A 257 -18.09 -0.08 -4.47
N GLY A 258 -18.03 0.22 -5.76
CA GLY A 258 -19.21 0.28 -6.63
C GLY A 258 -19.95 -1.04 -6.72
N SER A 259 -19.26 -2.19 -6.62
CA SER A 259 -19.90 -3.52 -6.59
C SER A 259 -20.75 -3.71 -5.34
N HIS A 260 -20.30 -3.20 -4.17
CA HIS A 260 -21.09 -3.25 -2.93
C HIS A 260 -22.41 -2.49 -3.07
N LEU A 261 -22.37 -1.28 -3.65
CA LEU A 261 -23.57 -0.50 -3.90
C LEU A 261 -24.49 -1.19 -4.93
N ALA A 262 -23.93 -1.84 -5.96
CA ALA A 262 -24.69 -2.57 -6.94
C ALA A 262 -25.42 -3.78 -6.32
N ILE A 263 -24.72 -4.55 -5.45
CA ILE A 263 -25.31 -5.71 -4.74
C ILE A 263 -26.37 -5.24 -3.77
N ALA A 264 -26.10 -4.20 -2.96
CA ALA A 264 -27.07 -3.61 -2.07
C ALA A 264 -28.32 -3.13 -2.84
N GLY A 265 -28.09 -2.43 -3.96
CA GLY A 265 -29.17 -2.01 -4.87
C GLY A 265 -29.98 -3.16 -5.41
N PHE A 266 -29.34 -4.25 -5.83
CA PHE A 266 -30.01 -5.45 -6.33
C PHE A 266 -30.88 -6.13 -5.26
N VAL A 267 -30.36 -6.27 -4.03
CA VAL A 267 -31.11 -6.83 -2.90
C VAL A 267 -32.36 -5.98 -2.61
N ILE A 268 -32.20 -4.65 -2.55
CA ILE A 268 -33.30 -3.72 -2.30
C ILE A 268 -34.32 -3.76 -3.43
N GLU A 269 -33.86 -3.70 -4.69
CA GLU A 269 -34.73 -3.75 -5.86
C GLU A 269 -35.51 -5.05 -5.90
N GLY A 270 -34.91 -6.21 -5.57
CA GLY A 270 -35.56 -7.50 -5.46
C GLY A 270 -36.72 -7.52 -4.44
N VAL A 271 -36.55 -6.79 -3.33
CA VAL A 271 -37.63 -6.60 -2.33
C VAL A 271 -38.72 -5.66 -2.87
N LEU A 272 -38.28 -4.52 -3.46
CA LEU A 272 -39.24 -3.51 -3.95
C LEU A 272 -40.11 -4.01 -5.11
N GLN A 273 -39.60 -4.88 -5.97
CA GLN A 273 -40.35 -5.49 -7.07
C GLN A 273 -41.54 -6.33 -6.57
N LYS A 274 -41.49 -6.85 -5.33
CA LYS A 274 -42.58 -7.59 -4.70
C LYS A 274 -43.64 -6.66 -4.07
N THR A 275 -43.36 -5.34 -4.01
CA THR A 275 -44.26 -4.33 -3.47
C THR A 275 -45.20 -3.80 -4.55
N ARG A 276 -46.38 -3.25 -4.14
CA ARG A 276 -47.31 -2.57 -5.04
C ARG A 276 -47.00 -1.09 -5.24
N CYS A 277 -45.79 -0.62 -4.84
CA CYS A 277 -45.40 0.76 -4.95
C CYS A 277 -45.22 1.19 -6.43
N SER A 278 -45.53 2.45 -6.73
CA SER A 278 -45.27 3.01 -8.05
C SER A 278 -43.78 3.01 -8.38
N ARG A 279 -43.42 2.93 -9.66
CA ARG A 279 -41.99 2.95 -10.11
C ARG A 279 -41.24 4.19 -9.64
N GLY A 280 -41.93 5.34 -9.49
CA GLY A 280 -41.32 6.56 -8.95
C GLY A 280 -40.93 6.41 -7.49
N VAL A 281 -41.83 5.87 -6.68
CA VAL A 281 -41.59 5.58 -5.25
C VAL A 281 -40.49 4.54 -5.09
N GLN A 282 -40.48 3.45 -5.87
CA GLN A 282 -39.40 2.45 -5.83
C GLN A 282 -38.03 3.06 -6.12
N ARG A 283 -37.93 3.94 -7.14
CA ARG A 283 -36.68 4.66 -7.44
C ARG A 283 -36.27 5.62 -6.32
N ALA A 284 -37.21 6.31 -5.70
CA ALA A 284 -36.92 7.21 -4.59
C ALA A 284 -36.40 6.43 -3.38
N ILE A 285 -37.04 5.31 -3.02
CA ILE A 285 -36.59 4.43 -1.92
C ILE A 285 -35.19 3.90 -2.23
N LEU A 286 -34.94 3.35 -3.44
CA LEU A 286 -33.64 2.86 -3.85
C LEU A 286 -32.56 3.93 -3.70
N ALA A 287 -32.81 5.12 -4.23
CA ALA A 287 -31.90 6.24 -4.16
C ALA A 287 -31.58 6.64 -2.71
N THR A 288 -32.61 6.82 -1.88
CA THR A 288 -32.44 7.18 -0.46
C THR A 288 -31.67 6.11 0.31
N THR A 289 -31.95 4.83 0.06
CA THR A 289 -31.27 3.74 0.76
C THR A 289 -29.79 3.63 0.34
N LEU A 290 -29.47 3.85 -0.95
CA LEU A 290 -28.09 3.84 -1.42
C LEU A 290 -27.29 5.03 -0.85
N VAL A 291 -27.89 6.23 -0.73
CA VAL A 291 -27.27 7.36 -0.04
C VAL A 291 -27.04 7.04 1.44
N GLY A 292 -28.06 6.50 2.10
CA GLY A 292 -27.97 6.09 3.50
C GLY A 292 -26.89 5.02 3.72
N TYR A 293 -26.80 4.02 2.85
CA TYR A 293 -25.76 2.99 2.91
C TYR A 293 -24.36 3.58 2.67
N THR A 294 -24.22 4.49 1.70
CA THR A 294 -22.96 5.19 1.46
C THR A 294 -22.49 5.99 2.69
N ALA A 295 -23.42 6.70 3.33
CA ALA A 295 -23.13 7.44 4.57
C ALA A 295 -22.82 6.50 5.76
N PHE A 296 -23.57 5.39 5.86
CA PHE A 296 -23.36 4.35 6.87
C PHE A 296 -21.95 3.73 6.80
N THR A 297 -21.43 3.47 5.59
CA THR A 297 -20.11 2.87 5.37
C THR A 297 -18.95 3.86 5.42
N GLY A 298 -19.17 5.10 5.90
CA GLY A 298 -18.12 6.11 6.06
C GLY A 298 -17.87 6.97 4.83
N ALA A 299 -18.77 6.95 3.83
CA ALA A 299 -18.73 7.81 2.65
C ALA A 299 -17.37 7.82 1.90
N SER A 300 -16.76 6.65 1.75
CA SER A 300 -15.51 6.53 0.99
C SER A 300 -15.65 7.12 -0.42
N PRO A 301 -14.61 7.74 -1.00
CA PRO A 301 -14.69 8.39 -2.33
C PRO A 301 -15.18 7.44 -3.43
N SER A 302 -14.81 6.15 -3.37
CA SER A 302 -15.27 5.13 -4.30
C SER A 302 -16.78 4.84 -4.17
N ALA A 303 -17.30 4.77 -2.95
CA ALA A 303 -18.72 4.57 -2.70
C ALA A 303 -19.56 5.79 -3.11
N VAL A 304 -19.13 6.99 -2.73
CA VAL A 304 -19.82 8.24 -3.10
C VAL A 304 -19.86 8.40 -4.63
N ARG A 305 -18.74 8.13 -5.34
CA ARG A 305 -18.70 8.15 -6.80
C ARG A 305 -19.70 7.16 -7.40
N ALA A 306 -19.74 5.93 -6.90
CA ALA A 306 -20.68 4.92 -7.39
C ALA A 306 -22.13 5.34 -7.16
N CYS A 307 -22.43 5.91 -5.99
CA CYS A 307 -23.73 6.47 -5.67
C CYS A 307 -24.12 7.57 -6.66
N CYS A 308 -23.22 8.54 -6.96
CA CYS A 308 -23.45 9.59 -7.95
C CYS A 308 -23.70 9.03 -9.35
N MET A 309 -22.96 8.00 -9.77
CA MET A 309 -23.17 7.35 -11.07
C MET A 309 -24.54 6.65 -11.15
N VAL A 310 -24.99 6.00 -10.08
CA VAL A 310 -26.34 5.43 -10.00
C VAL A 310 -27.38 6.54 -10.13
N PHE A 311 -27.22 7.64 -9.41
CA PHE A 311 -28.10 8.81 -9.53
C PHE A 311 -28.15 9.35 -10.96
N ALA A 312 -27.00 9.57 -11.58
CA ALA A 312 -26.93 10.03 -12.98
C ALA A 312 -27.70 9.07 -13.91
N THR A 313 -27.58 7.75 -13.68
CA THR A 313 -28.30 6.72 -14.44
C THR A 313 -29.81 6.80 -14.22
N LEU A 314 -30.26 6.99 -12.98
CA LEU A 314 -31.69 7.14 -12.66
C LEU A 314 -32.30 8.38 -13.31
N VAL A 315 -31.59 9.51 -13.30
CA VAL A 315 -32.01 10.78 -13.93
C VAL A 315 -32.08 10.64 -15.45
N VAL A 316 -31.04 10.08 -16.09
CA VAL A 316 -30.98 9.90 -17.55
C VAL A 316 -32.09 8.96 -18.03
N ASN A 317 -32.37 7.88 -17.29
CA ASN A 317 -33.48 6.99 -17.60
C ASN A 317 -34.86 7.67 -17.47
N GLY A 318 -35.00 8.52 -16.44
CA GLY A 318 -36.22 9.32 -16.26
C GLY A 318 -36.46 10.30 -17.42
N ALA A 319 -35.38 10.82 -18.02
CA ALA A 319 -35.43 11.75 -19.15
C ALA A 319 -35.52 11.06 -20.54
N GLY A 320 -35.61 9.73 -20.63
CA GLY A 320 -35.70 8.99 -21.90
C GLY A 320 -34.45 9.07 -22.79
N ARG A 321 -33.31 9.49 -22.27
CA ARG A 321 -32.05 9.65 -23.02
C ARG A 321 -31.22 8.35 -22.98
N ARG A 322 -30.39 8.15 -24.04
CA ARG A 322 -29.46 7.02 -24.08
C ARG A 322 -28.37 7.16 -23.00
N ARG A 323 -28.08 6.07 -22.33
CA ARG A 323 -27.02 6.01 -21.30
C ARG A 323 -25.66 6.12 -21.96
N HIS A 324 -24.81 7.03 -21.47
CA HIS A 324 -23.41 7.13 -21.86
C HIS A 324 -22.53 7.10 -20.61
N GLY A 325 -22.06 5.90 -20.23
CA GLY A 325 -21.34 5.67 -18.98
C GLY A 325 -20.11 6.54 -18.80
N ALA A 326 -19.32 6.74 -19.87
CA ALA A 326 -18.14 7.59 -19.81
C ALA A 326 -18.48 9.08 -19.52
N SER A 327 -19.57 9.61 -20.09
CA SER A 327 -20.02 10.97 -19.75
C SER A 327 -20.41 11.10 -18.29
N ALA A 328 -21.14 10.12 -17.76
CA ALA A 328 -21.52 10.10 -16.34
C ALA A 328 -20.29 10.06 -15.44
N LEU A 329 -19.28 9.25 -15.78
CA LEU A 329 -18.01 9.17 -15.05
C LEU A 329 -17.32 10.54 -15.01
N PHE A 330 -17.06 11.15 -16.18
CA PHE A 330 -16.30 12.41 -16.24
C PHE A 330 -17.04 13.59 -15.60
N VAL A 331 -18.37 13.65 -15.72
CA VAL A 331 -19.18 14.65 -15.01
C VAL A 331 -19.09 14.46 -13.50
N THR A 332 -19.20 13.21 -13.03
CA THR A 332 -19.07 12.87 -11.59
C THR A 332 -17.68 13.25 -11.08
N MET A 333 -16.60 12.89 -11.80
CA MET A 333 -15.22 13.28 -11.46
C MET A 333 -15.09 14.80 -11.35
N SER A 334 -15.62 15.55 -12.33
CA SER A 334 -15.58 17.02 -12.33
C SER A 334 -16.29 17.61 -11.12
N ILE A 335 -17.44 17.08 -10.73
CA ILE A 335 -18.16 17.52 -9.53
C ILE A 335 -17.32 17.28 -8.28
N PHE A 336 -16.70 16.11 -8.14
CA PHE A 336 -15.85 15.81 -6.98
C PHE A 336 -14.67 16.77 -6.87
N VAL A 337 -13.97 17.01 -7.98
CA VAL A 337 -12.84 17.94 -8.03
C VAL A 337 -13.26 19.37 -7.68
N LEU A 338 -14.45 19.81 -8.14
CA LEU A 338 -15.00 21.11 -7.77
C LEU A 338 -15.34 21.23 -6.28
N LEU A 339 -15.86 20.16 -5.67
CA LEU A 339 -16.22 20.16 -4.25
C LEU A 339 -15.00 20.02 -3.34
N ARG A 340 -14.05 19.18 -3.72
CA ARG A 340 -12.85 18.87 -2.94
C ARG A 340 -11.67 18.55 -3.87
N PRO A 341 -10.86 19.54 -4.26
CA PRO A 341 -9.80 19.34 -5.24
C PRO A 341 -8.73 18.33 -4.81
N THR A 342 -8.50 18.17 -3.49
CA THR A 342 -7.56 17.18 -2.92
C THR A 342 -7.95 15.73 -3.18
N VAL A 343 -9.21 15.45 -3.56
CA VAL A 343 -9.67 14.08 -3.90
C VAL A 343 -8.86 13.45 -5.02
N LEU A 344 -8.25 14.25 -5.89
CA LEU A 344 -7.37 13.77 -6.96
C LEU A 344 -6.19 12.93 -6.45
N PHE A 345 -5.73 13.19 -5.23
CA PHE A 345 -4.61 12.49 -4.62
C PHE A 345 -5.05 11.38 -3.65
N GLU A 346 -6.35 11.12 -3.54
CA GLU A 346 -6.87 9.98 -2.81
C GLU A 346 -6.79 8.72 -3.68
N MET A 347 -6.01 7.73 -3.24
CA MET A 347 -5.78 6.48 -3.97
C MET A 347 -7.10 5.78 -4.35
N GLY A 348 -8.05 5.71 -3.41
CA GLY A 348 -9.36 5.09 -3.66
C GLY A 348 -10.15 5.77 -4.79
N PHE A 349 -10.03 7.10 -4.95
CA PHE A 349 -10.64 7.83 -6.05
C PHE A 349 -9.93 7.52 -7.38
N GLN A 350 -8.59 7.57 -7.40
CA GLN A 350 -7.78 7.30 -8.60
C GLN A 350 -8.03 5.88 -9.12
N LEU A 351 -7.88 4.87 -8.26
CA LEU A 351 -8.11 3.46 -8.62
C LEU A 351 -9.51 3.23 -9.15
N SER A 352 -10.51 3.82 -8.48
CA SER A 352 -11.90 3.65 -8.86
C SER A 352 -12.23 4.29 -10.21
N CYS A 353 -11.69 5.48 -10.51
CA CYS A 353 -11.91 6.16 -11.78
C CYS A 353 -11.17 5.45 -12.93
N ALA A 354 -9.91 5.04 -12.72
CA ALA A 354 -9.12 4.30 -13.71
C ALA A 354 -9.78 2.96 -14.07
N SER A 355 -10.20 2.18 -13.06
CA SER A 355 -10.87 0.89 -13.26
C SER A 355 -12.17 1.03 -14.05
N VAL A 356 -13.06 1.97 -13.66
CA VAL A 356 -14.33 2.14 -14.34
C VAL A 356 -14.14 2.63 -15.77
N LEU A 357 -13.21 3.54 -16.00
CA LEU A 357 -12.89 4.01 -17.35
C LEU A 357 -12.40 2.85 -18.23
N ALA A 358 -11.49 2.03 -17.72
CA ALA A 358 -10.96 0.88 -18.44
C ALA A 358 -12.05 -0.17 -18.74
N ILE A 359 -12.90 -0.48 -17.77
CA ILE A 359 -14.03 -1.40 -17.97
C ILE A 359 -14.99 -0.87 -19.05
N LEU A 360 -15.34 0.40 -19.00
CA LEU A 360 -16.23 1.01 -19.98
C LEU A 360 -15.64 1.02 -21.41
N CYS A 361 -14.32 1.23 -21.52
CA CYS A 361 -13.65 1.33 -22.81
C CYS A 361 -13.25 -0.02 -23.40
N PHE A 362 -12.68 -0.91 -22.58
CA PHE A 362 -11.97 -2.08 -23.07
C PHE A 362 -12.63 -3.42 -22.75
N CYS A 363 -13.50 -3.51 -21.71
CA CYS A 363 -14.07 -4.79 -21.30
C CYS A 363 -14.88 -5.48 -22.43
N PRO A 364 -15.74 -4.78 -23.21
CA PRO A 364 -16.43 -5.43 -24.31
C PRO A 364 -15.48 -6.00 -25.39
N TYR A 365 -14.36 -5.26 -25.66
CA TYR A 365 -13.34 -5.72 -26.58
C TYR A 365 -12.57 -6.93 -26.05
N ALA A 366 -12.15 -6.89 -24.78
CA ALA A 366 -11.43 -8.01 -24.15
C ALA A 366 -12.30 -9.26 -24.07
N THR A 367 -13.59 -9.11 -23.72
CA THR A 367 -14.54 -10.24 -23.71
C THR A 367 -14.71 -10.86 -25.11
N TYR A 368 -14.82 -10.02 -26.14
CA TYR A 368 -14.87 -10.50 -27.52
C TYR A 368 -13.56 -11.22 -27.89
N ALA A 369 -12.42 -10.65 -27.55
CA ALA A 369 -11.11 -11.22 -27.82
C ALA A 369 -10.86 -12.57 -27.14
N LEU A 370 -11.25 -12.72 -25.87
CA LEU A 370 -11.21 -13.99 -25.14
C LEU A 370 -12.20 -15.02 -25.72
N GLY A 371 -13.35 -14.58 -26.21
CA GLY A 371 -14.30 -15.42 -26.94
C GLY A 371 -13.74 -16.00 -28.22
N GLU A 372 -12.94 -15.24 -29.00
CA GLU A 372 -12.21 -15.71 -30.18
C GLU A 372 -11.16 -16.80 -29.82
N LEU A 373 -10.66 -16.82 -28.58
CA LEU A 373 -9.77 -17.87 -28.04
C LEU A 373 -10.54 -19.10 -27.53
N GLY A 374 -11.88 -19.09 -27.61
CA GLY A 374 -12.74 -20.19 -27.14
C GLY A 374 -13.10 -20.14 -25.67
N VAL A 375 -12.83 -19.03 -24.96
CA VAL A 375 -13.22 -18.89 -23.55
C VAL A 375 -14.74 -18.68 -23.46
N PRO A 376 -15.46 -19.44 -22.61
CA PRO A 376 -16.91 -19.26 -22.43
C PRO A 376 -17.27 -17.83 -22.01
N SER A 377 -18.37 -17.27 -22.52
CA SER A 377 -18.74 -15.85 -22.38
C SER A 377 -18.78 -15.36 -20.92
N GLY A 378 -19.31 -16.17 -20.00
CA GLY A 378 -19.35 -15.84 -18.57
C GLY A 378 -17.95 -15.68 -17.97
N VAL A 379 -17.04 -16.61 -18.25
CA VAL A 379 -15.66 -16.58 -17.79
C VAL A 379 -14.90 -15.44 -18.47
N ALA A 380 -15.07 -15.28 -19.77
CA ALA A 380 -14.46 -14.22 -20.56
C ALA A 380 -14.81 -12.82 -20.00
N ASN A 381 -16.06 -12.61 -19.59
CA ASN A 381 -16.49 -11.34 -19.01
C ASN A 381 -15.82 -11.08 -17.64
N ILE A 382 -15.76 -12.08 -16.76
CA ILE A 382 -15.13 -11.94 -15.42
C ILE A 382 -13.63 -11.63 -15.60
N LEU A 383 -12.93 -12.41 -16.43
CA LEU A 383 -11.50 -12.19 -16.72
C LEU A 383 -11.25 -10.81 -17.34
N SER A 384 -12.10 -10.38 -18.29
CA SER A 384 -11.98 -9.08 -18.94
C SER A 384 -12.12 -7.92 -17.97
N VAL A 385 -13.07 -7.98 -17.05
CA VAL A 385 -13.26 -6.94 -16.01
C VAL A 385 -12.00 -6.83 -15.17
N THR A 386 -11.46 -7.95 -14.69
CA THR A 386 -10.26 -7.96 -13.85
C THR A 386 -9.04 -7.47 -14.61
N LEU A 387 -8.77 -8.01 -15.80
CA LEU A 387 -7.61 -7.63 -16.61
C LEU A 387 -7.63 -6.14 -17.00
N CYS A 388 -8.78 -5.64 -17.48
CA CYS A 388 -8.91 -4.23 -17.84
C CYS A 388 -8.70 -3.30 -16.65
N SER A 389 -9.30 -3.65 -15.51
CA SER A 389 -9.14 -2.89 -14.26
C SER A 389 -7.69 -2.92 -13.79
N GLN A 390 -7.07 -4.10 -13.70
CA GLN A 390 -5.71 -4.29 -13.22
C GLN A 390 -4.71 -3.53 -14.08
N LEU A 391 -4.74 -3.69 -15.40
CA LEU A 391 -3.84 -2.99 -16.32
C LEU A 391 -3.94 -1.46 -16.21
N ALA A 392 -5.15 -0.93 -16.10
CA ALA A 392 -5.35 0.52 -16.00
C ALA A 392 -4.91 1.10 -14.64
N THR A 393 -4.88 0.27 -13.60
CA THR A 393 -4.48 0.70 -12.26
C THR A 393 -2.99 0.51 -11.96
N LEU A 394 -2.25 -0.21 -12.79
CA LEU A 394 -0.80 -0.47 -12.60
C LEU A 394 0.03 0.79 -12.28
N PRO A 395 -0.15 1.93 -13.00
CA PRO A 395 0.63 3.13 -12.71
C PRO A 395 0.34 3.76 -11.34
N ILE A 396 -0.70 3.29 -10.66
CA ILE A 396 -1.11 3.77 -9.33
C ILE A 396 -0.72 2.73 -8.27
N THR A 397 -0.95 1.44 -8.57
CA THR A 397 -0.76 0.36 -7.59
C THR A 397 0.70 0.00 -7.38
N ILE A 398 1.51 -0.06 -8.44
CA ILE A 398 2.94 -0.41 -8.31
C ILE A 398 3.71 0.62 -7.49
N PRO A 399 3.63 1.94 -7.75
CA PRO A 399 4.30 2.92 -6.89
C PRO A 399 3.82 2.92 -5.42
N ALA A 400 2.60 2.44 -5.18
CA ALA A 400 2.00 2.45 -3.84
C ALA A 400 2.28 1.18 -3.03
N PHE A 401 2.36 0.03 -3.68
CA PHE A 401 2.44 -1.29 -3.02
C PHE A 401 3.69 -2.09 -3.41
N GLY A 402 4.40 -1.71 -4.47
CA GLY A 402 5.59 -2.43 -4.93
C GLY A 402 5.33 -3.85 -5.47
N THR A 403 4.07 -4.26 -5.62
CA THR A 403 3.71 -5.63 -6.00
C THR A 403 2.70 -5.67 -7.14
N PHE A 404 2.79 -6.72 -7.94
CA PHE A 404 1.85 -7.02 -9.03
C PHE A 404 1.35 -8.46 -8.90
N SER A 405 0.05 -8.64 -8.70
CA SER A 405 -0.56 -9.95 -8.58
C SER A 405 -0.80 -10.60 -9.94
N LEU A 406 -0.14 -11.71 -10.20
CA LEU A 406 -0.35 -12.54 -11.41
C LEU A 406 -1.59 -13.41 -11.28
N ILE A 407 -1.91 -13.86 -10.06
CA ILE A 407 -3.04 -14.73 -9.77
C ILE A 407 -4.39 -13.98 -9.74
N ALA A 408 -4.39 -12.65 -9.71
CA ALA A 408 -5.57 -11.83 -9.51
C ALA A 408 -6.76 -12.15 -10.45
N PRO A 409 -6.58 -12.42 -11.76
CA PRO A 409 -7.71 -12.77 -12.61
C PRO A 409 -8.42 -14.04 -12.16
N LEU A 410 -7.68 -15.05 -11.71
CA LEU A 410 -8.20 -16.32 -11.23
C LEU A 410 -8.79 -16.17 -9.83
N ALA A 411 -8.08 -15.52 -8.93
CA ALA A 411 -8.54 -15.24 -7.57
C ALA A 411 -9.86 -14.46 -7.58
N ASN A 412 -9.97 -13.39 -8.37
CA ASN A 412 -11.22 -12.63 -8.49
C ASN A 412 -12.37 -13.42 -9.08
N ALA A 413 -12.10 -14.38 -9.98
CA ALA A 413 -13.13 -15.23 -10.56
C ALA A 413 -13.77 -16.16 -9.52
N VAL A 414 -13.02 -16.59 -8.50
CA VAL A 414 -13.49 -17.48 -7.43
C VAL A 414 -13.97 -16.69 -6.21
N ILE A 415 -13.14 -15.78 -5.71
CA ILE A 415 -13.39 -15.06 -4.46
C ILE A 415 -14.45 -13.98 -4.62
N GLY A 416 -14.48 -13.29 -5.77
CA GLY A 416 -15.46 -12.24 -6.05
C GLY A 416 -16.92 -12.68 -5.85
N PRO A 417 -17.37 -13.80 -6.43
CA PRO A 417 -18.70 -14.37 -6.16
C PRO A 417 -18.93 -14.71 -4.69
N VAL A 418 -17.93 -15.28 -3.98
CA VAL A 418 -18.06 -15.64 -2.56
C VAL A 418 -18.26 -14.39 -1.69
N VAL A 419 -17.44 -13.35 -1.91
CA VAL A 419 -17.59 -12.05 -1.20
C VAL A 419 -18.91 -11.36 -1.57
N SER A 420 -19.38 -11.52 -2.80
CA SER A 420 -20.69 -10.99 -3.22
C SER A 420 -21.84 -11.65 -2.47
N VAL A 421 -21.77 -12.95 -2.28
CA VAL A 421 -22.74 -13.71 -1.46
C VAL A 421 -22.61 -13.31 0.01
N LEU A 422 -21.38 -13.23 0.54
CA LEU A 422 -21.10 -12.75 1.89
C LEU A 422 -21.78 -11.40 2.14
N LEU A 423 -21.59 -10.42 1.24
CA LEU A 423 -22.21 -9.11 1.36
C LEU A 423 -23.74 -9.18 1.32
N ALA A 424 -24.30 -9.89 0.33
CA ALA A 424 -25.76 -9.98 0.17
C ALA A 424 -26.45 -10.61 1.40
N VAL A 425 -25.87 -11.70 1.90
CA VAL A 425 -26.37 -12.38 3.11
C VAL A 425 -26.19 -11.52 4.35
N SER A 426 -25.03 -10.86 4.47
CA SER A 426 -24.71 -10.02 5.62
C SER A 426 -25.59 -8.77 5.71
N ILE A 427 -25.91 -8.12 4.59
CA ILE A 427 -26.86 -6.98 4.57
C ILE A 427 -28.22 -7.38 5.16
N VAL A 428 -28.65 -8.64 4.93
CA VAL A 428 -29.94 -9.14 5.43
C VAL A 428 -29.85 -9.61 6.87
N LEU A 429 -28.83 -10.39 7.23
CA LEU A 429 -28.78 -11.11 8.50
C LEU A 429 -28.07 -10.30 9.61
N VAL A 430 -26.98 -9.60 9.33
CA VAL A 430 -26.19 -8.90 10.36
C VAL A 430 -27.01 -7.90 11.19
N PRO A 431 -27.99 -7.15 10.66
CA PRO A 431 -28.84 -6.29 11.48
C PRO A 431 -29.58 -7.03 12.62
N PHE A 432 -29.91 -8.31 12.44
CA PHE A 432 -30.55 -9.11 13.48
C PHE A 432 -29.59 -9.46 14.64
N SER A 433 -28.30 -9.31 14.45
CA SER A 433 -27.30 -9.50 15.52
C SER A 433 -27.41 -8.47 16.67
N LEU A 434 -28.14 -7.39 16.45
CA LEU A 434 -28.45 -6.40 17.49
C LEU A 434 -29.46 -6.94 18.53
N VAL A 435 -30.16 -8.04 18.22
CA VAL A 435 -31.10 -8.70 19.14
C VAL A 435 -30.39 -9.88 19.76
N GLU A 436 -30.03 -9.78 21.07
CA GLU A 436 -29.20 -10.78 21.76
C GLU A 436 -29.56 -12.25 21.50
N PRO A 437 -30.81 -12.72 21.57
CA PRO A 437 -31.12 -14.13 21.31
C PRO A 437 -30.91 -14.54 19.84
N LEU A 438 -30.87 -13.59 18.90
CA LEU A 438 -30.66 -13.87 17.47
C LEU A 438 -29.22 -13.69 17.03
N ARG A 439 -28.35 -13.07 17.85
CA ARG A 439 -26.97 -12.70 17.50
C ARG A 439 -26.16 -13.84 16.91
N ILE A 440 -26.16 -14.98 17.58
CA ILE A 440 -25.42 -16.17 17.12
C ILE A 440 -25.93 -16.61 15.75
N TRP A 441 -27.23 -16.76 15.61
CA TRP A 441 -27.87 -17.23 14.37
C TRP A 441 -27.67 -16.25 13.20
N ALA A 442 -27.73 -14.96 13.48
CA ALA A 442 -27.53 -13.91 12.48
C ALA A 442 -26.09 -13.86 11.93
N LEU A 443 -25.11 -14.31 12.70
CA LEU A 443 -23.69 -14.31 12.30
C LEU A 443 -23.23 -15.66 11.73
N VAL A 444 -23.90 -16.80 11.99
CA VAL A 444 -23.44 -18.12 11.53
C VAL A 444 -23.22 -18.16 10.00
N VAL A 445 -24.22 -17.76 9.21
CA VAL A 445 -24.11 -17.83 7.74
C VAL A 445 -23.09 -16.83 7.19
N PRO A 446 -23.06 -15.55 7.61
CA PRO A 446 -21.98 -14.64 7.28
C PRO A 446 -20.57 -15.16 7.64
N MET A 447 -20.42 -15.78 8.82
CA MET A 447 -19.15 -16.35 9.27
C MET A 447 -18.67 -17.50 8.38
N VAL A 448 -19.57 -18.40 7.98
CA VAL A 448 -19.25 -19.49 7.05
C VAL A 448 -18.78 -18.92 5.71
N ALA A 449 -19.51 -17.95 5.16
CA ALA A 449 -19.13 -17.31 3.90
C ALA A 449 -17.80 -16.55 4.00
N ALA A 450 -17.55 -15.86 5.13
CA ALA A 450 -16.29 -15.15 5.36
C ALA A 450 -15.12 -16.13 5.49
N ARG A 451 -15.26 -17.23 6.25
CA ARG A 451 -14.24 -18.27 6.34
C ARG A 451 -13.96 -18.95 5.00
N CYS A 452 -15.00 -19.17 4.19
CA CYS A 452 -14.84 -19.69 2.84
C CYS A 452 -14.03 -18.71 1.96
N ALA A 453 -14.30 -17.41 2.03
CA ALA A 453 -13.52 -16.41 1.32
C ALA A 453 -12.05 -16.40 1.77
N LEU A 454 -11.80 -16.39 3.09
CA LEU A 454 -10.43 -16.43 3.66
C LEU A 454 -9.68 -17.70 3.29
N PHE A 455 -10.36 -18.85 3.26
CA PHE A 455 -9.75 -20.10 2.81
C PHE A 455 -9.26 -20.01 1.36
N PHE A 456 -10.06 -19.46 0.45
CA PHE A 456 -9.62 -19.28 -0.94
C PHE A 456 -8.52 -18.19 -1.07
N GLU A 457 -8.59 -17.11 -0.26
CA GLU A 457 -7.52 -16.11 -0.21
C GLU A 457 -6.18 -16.75 0.18
N GLN A 458 -6.16 -17.51 1.25
CA GLN A 458 -4.97 -18.22 1.71
C GLN A 458 -4.48 -19.22 0.65
N LEU A 459 -5.39 -20.00 0.05
CA LEU A 459 -5.04 -20.97 -0.99
C LEU A 459 -4.38 -20.31 -2.20
N PHE A 460 -4.91 -19.18 -2.69
CA PHE A 460 -4.34 -18.47 -3.83
C PHE A 460 -3.08 -17.69 -3.45
N ALA A 461 -2.99 -17.15 -2.24
CA ALA A 461 -1.80 -16.47 -1.75
C ALA A 461 -0.61 -17.43 -1.59
N ALA A 462 -0.86 -18.68 -1.24
CA ALA A 462 0.15 -19.72 -1.11
C ALA A 462 0.71 -20.24 -2.46
N VAL A 463 0.14 -19.83 -3.61
CA VAL A 463 0.66 -20.23 -4.93
C VAL A 463 2.01 -19.58 -5.18
N PRO A 464 3.09 -20.34 -5.43
CA PRO A 464 4.39 -19.75 -5.75
C PRO A 464 4.29 -18.81 -6.96
N GLY A 465 4.80 -17.58 -6.82
CA GLY A 465 4.70 -16.56 -7.85
C GLY A 465 3.29 -15.94 -8.01
N ALA A 466 2.41 -16.08 -7.02
CA ALA A 466 1.09 -15.44 -7.01
C ALA A 466 1.19 -13.93 -7.21
N SER A 467 2.21 -13.31 -6.64
CA SER A 467 2.56 -11.90 -6.87
C SER A 467 4.04 -11.76 -7.20
N VAL A 468 4.37 -10.70 -7.93
CA VAL A 468 5.75 -10.34 -8.30
C VAL A 468 6.04 -8.97 -7.71
N SER A 469 7.20 -8.85 -7.06
CA SER A 469 7.71 -7.57 -6.60
C SER A 469 8.18 -6.74 -7.81
N VAL A 470 7.74 -5.49 -7.86
CA VAL A 470 8.11 -4.55 -8.94
C VAL A 470 8.59 -3.26 -8.29
N PRO A 471 9.82 -2.82 -8.57
CA PRO A 471 10.33 -1.57 -8.03
C PRO A 471 9.36 -0.41 -8.31
N PRO A 472 9.05 0.42 -7.28
CA PRO A 472 8.07 1.51 -7.40
C PRO A 472 8.42 2.56 -8.48
N ASP A 473 9.70 2.73 -8.77
CA ASP A 473 10.27 3.65 -9.76
C ASP A 473 10.34 3.08 -11.19
N SER A 474 9.78 1.89 -11.41
CA SER A 474 9.82 1.21 -12.71
C SER A 474 9.13 2.02 -13.81
N MET A 475 9.90 2.62 -14.70
CA MET A 475 9.38 3.47 -15.78
C MET A 475 8.49 2.74 -16.79
N TRP A 476 8.66 1.42 -16.95
CA TRP A 476 7.87 0.62 -17.91
C TRP A 476 6.37 0.58 -17.59
N ILE A 477 5.99 0.81 -16.32
CA ILE A 477 4.57 0.85 -15.92
C ILE A 477 3.77 1.94 -16.68
N TYR A 478 4.45 3.03 -17.07
CA TYR A 478 3.83 4.12 -17.85
C TYR A 478 3.65 3.77 -19.32
N LEU A 479 4.28 2.70 -19.82
CA LEU A 479 4.01 2.16 -21.17
C LEU A 479 2.60 1.57 -21.26
N VAL A 480 2.06 1.03 -20.17
CA VAL A 480 0.74 0.38 -20.16
C VAL A 480 -0.38 1.36 -20.57
N PRO A 481 -0.55 2.55 -19.93
CA PRO A 481 -1.54 3.50 -20.40
C PRO A 481 -1.27 4.00 -21.83
N CYS A 482 -0.02 4.12 -22.26
CA CYS A 482 0.32 4.45 -23.65
C CYS A 482 -0.17 3.36 -24.62
N LEU A 483 0.06 2.08 -24.29
CA LEU A 483 -0.41 0.95 -25.09
C LEU A 483 -1.94 0.88 -25.14
N LEU A 484 -2.61 1.13 -24.00
CA LEU A 484 -4.07 1.22 -23.94
C LEU A 484 -4.59 2.38 -24.82
N ALA A 485 -3.92 3.54 -24.82
CA ALA A 485 -4.28 4.65 -25.68
C ALA A 485 -4.08 4.30 -27.17
N VAL A 486 -2.97 3.62 -27.53
CA VAL A 486 -2.74 3.13 -28.90
C VAL A 486 -3.82 2.12 -29.30
N LEU A 487 -4.17 1.17 -28.41
CA LEU A 487 -5.24 0.21 -28.66
C LEU A 487 -6.57 0.90 -28.89
N LEU A 488 -6.89 1.94 -28.10
CA LEU A 488 -8.10 2.74 -28.25
C LEU A 488 -8.15 3.45 -29.61
N VAL A 489 -7.01 3.91 -30.12
CA VAL A 489 -6.92 4.58 -31.43
C VAL A 489 -6.98 3.59 -32.59
N TRP A 490 -6.22 2.51 -32.52
CA TRP A 490 -6.07 1.53 -33.61
C TRP A 490 -7.25 0.56 -33.71
N TRP A 491 -7.76 0.04 -32.58
CA TRP A 491 -8.90 -0.86 -32.43
C TRP A 491 -8.89 -2.04 -33.42
N PRO A 492 -7.82 -2.87 -33.43
CA PRO A 492 -7.65 -3.93 -34.40
C PRO A 492 -8.66 -5.07 -34.13
N ARG A 493 -9.03 -5.80 -35.20
CA ARG A 493 -9.87 -7.00 -35.04
C ARG A 493 -9.02 -8.12 -34.45
N PRO A 494 -9.32 -8.64 -33.25
CA PRO A 494 -8.58 -9.74 -32.66
C PRO A 494 -8.80 -11.03 -33.48
N ARG A 495 -7.74 -11.83 -33.62
CA ARG A 495 -7.74 -13.11 -34.28
C ARG A 495 -7.07 -14.13 -33.37
N ALA A 496 -7.67 -15.34 -33.23
CA ALA A 496 -7.20 -16.35 -32.28
C ALA A 496 -5.70 -16.71 -32.46
N ARG A 497 -5.22 -16.98 -33.68
CA ARG A 497 -3.85 -17.39 -33.91
C ARG A 497 -2.81 -16.35 -33.51
N PRO A 498 -2.83 -15.09 -34.01
CA PRO A 498 -1.83 -14.10 -33.58
C PRO A 498 -1.95 -13.72 -32.10
N MET A 499 -3.15 -13.79 -31.52
CA MET A 499 -3.32 -13.57 -30.08
C MET A 499 -2.71 -14.70 -29.26
N ALA A 500 -2.95 -15.97 -29.64
CA ALA A 500 -2.37 -17.11 -28.96
C ALA A 500 -0.83 -17.06 -29.02
N VAL A 501 -0.27 -16.76 -30.19
CA VAL A 501 1.19 -16.59 -30.37
C VAL A 501 1.70 -15.43 -29.51
N GLY A 502 1.04 -14.27 -29.55
CA GLY A 502 1.44 -13.11 -28.75
C GLY A 502 1.37 -13.39 -27.24
N LEU A 503 0.34 -14.08 -26.78
CA LEU A 503 0.22 -14.49 -25.37
C LEU A 503 1.31 -15.48 -24.98
N SER A 504 1.57 -16.50 -25.83
CA SER A 504 2.66 -17.46 -25.59
C SER A 504 4.03 -16.78 -25.56
N CYS A 505 4.30 -15.85 -26.48
CA CYS A 505 5.52 -15.03 -26.43
C CYS A 505 5.62 -14.19 -25.15
N LEU A 506 4.53 -13.58 -24.71
CA LEU A 506 4.49 -12.80 -23.48
C LEU A 506 4.78 -13.66 -22.24
N VAL A 507 4.16 -14.85 -22.18
CA VAL A 507 4.39 -15.81 -21.08
C VAL A 507 5.85 -16.27 -21.08
N LEU A 508 6.42 -16.60 -22.23
CA LEU A 508 7.83 -16.98 -22.36
C LEU A 508 8.76 -15.82 -21.97
N LEU A 509 8.48 -14.59 -22.44
CA LEU A 509 9.26 -13.41 -22.09
C LEU A 509 9.17 -13.06 -20.59
N ALA A 510 8.08 -13.40 -19.92
CA ALA A 510 7.94 -13.23 -18.48
C ALA A 510 8.61 -14.38 -17.70
N ALA A 511 8.52 -15.62 -18.20
CA ALA A 511 9.11 -16.79 -17.57
C ALA A 511 10.66 -16.79 -17.67
N ILE A 512 11.23 -16.32 -18.77
CA ILE A 512 12.69 -16.27 -18.95
C ILE A 512 13.38 -15.42 -17.88
N PRO A 513 12.99 -14.15 -17.61
CA PRO A 513 13.58 -13.35 -16.52
C PRO A 513 13.38 -13.99 -15.15
N TYR A 514 12.22 -14.61 -14.88
CA TYR A 514 11.93 -15.26 -13.61
C TYR A 514 12.88 -16.44 -13.35
N VAL A 515 12.97 -17.38 -14.31
CA VAL A 515 13.88 -18.53 -14.21
C VAL A 515 15.35 -18.10 -14.23
N TYR A 516 15.68 -17.08 -15.04
CA TYR A 516 17.04 -16.55 -15.10
C TYR A 516 17.44 -15.89 -13.78
N TRP A 517 16.55 -15.08 -13.18
CA TRP A 517 16.81 -14.38 -11.93
C TRP A 517 17.00 -15.35 -10.76
N ASP A 518 16.16 -16.38 -10.68
CA ASP A 518 16.25 -17.39 -9.63
C ASP A 518 17.59 -18.18 -9.69
N ARG A 519 18.09 -18.43 -10.88
CA ARG A 519 19.32 -19.23 -11.08
C ARG A 519 20.60 -18.40 -11.23
N PHE A 520 20.48 -17.16 -11.65
CA PHE A 520 21.61 -16.28 -12.01
C PHE A 520 21.54 -14.90 -11.34
N ALA A 521 20.78 -14.76 -10.27
CA ALA A 521 20.75 -13.51 -9.52
C ALA A 521 22.19 -13.12 -9.12
N PRO A 522 22.57 -11.86 -9.31
CA PRO A 522 23.91 -11.41 -8.93
C PRO A 522 24.11 -11.57 -7.42
N PRO A 523 25.36 -11.84 -7.00
CA PRO A 523 25.69 -11.91 -5.57
C PRO A 523 25.31 -10.58 -4.88
N SER A 524 24.61 -10.68 -3.77
CA SER A 524 24.13 -9.51 -3.04
C SER A 524 23.91 -9.80 -1.57
N VAL A 525 24.08 -8.77 -0.76
CA VAL A 525 23.70 -8.75 0.65
C VAL A 525 22.71 -7.61 0.85
N THR A 526 21.51 -7.91 1.35
CA THR A 526 20.44 -6.93 1.53
C THR A 526 20.07 -6.81 3.01
N VAL A 527 20.28 -5.63 3.57
CA VAL A 527 19.72 -5.28 4.89
C VAL A 527 18.25 -4.93 4.66
N LEU A 528 17.35 -5.71 5.24
CA LEU A 528 15.91 -5.62 5.04
C LEU A 528 15.29 -4.55 5.95
N ASP A 529 14.34 -3.80 5.43
CA ASP A 529 13.51 -2.87 6.22
C ASP A 529 12.39 -3.67 6.94
N VAL A 530 12.69 -4.08 8.16
CA VAL A 530 11.79 -4.81 9.07
C VAL A 530 11.41 -3.99 10.30
N GLY A 531 11.70 -2.67 10.29
CA GLY A 531 11.45 -1.77 11.42
C GLY A 531 12.63 -1.74 12.41
N GLN A 532 12.35 -1.64 13.72
CA GLN A 532 13.37 -1.65 14.76
C GLN A 532 13.77 -3.11 15.05
N ALA A 533 14.59 -3.71 14.18
CA ALA A 533 14.98 -5.10 14.23
C ALA A 533 16.02 -5.40 13.12
N ASP A 534 16.71 -6.50 13.21
CA ASP A 534 17.69 -6.95 12.22
C ASP A 534 17.18 -8.11 11.37
N ALA A 535 17.36 -8.01 10.06
CA ALA A 535 17.20 -9.10 9.10
C ALA A 535 18.06 -8.81 7.86
N ILE A 536 18.98 -9.72 7.53
CA ILE A 536 19.93 -9.51 6.43
C ILE A 536 19.88 -10.73 5.51
N LEU A 537 19.49 -10.51 4.26
CA LEU A 537 19.41 -11.54 3.23
C LEU A 537 20.70 -11.59 2.40
N ILE A 538 21.37 -12.73 2.40
CA ILE A 538 22.54 -13.04 1.58
C ILE A 538 22.06 -13.91 0.42
N ARG A 539 22.40 -13.53 -0.81
CA ARG A 539 21.96 -14.23 -2.02
C ARG A 539 23.06 -14.40 -3.05
N GLN A 540 23.11 -15.57 -3.66
CA GLN A 540 23.81 -15.80 -4.92
C GLN A 540 23.10 -16.87 -5.76
N GLY A 541 22.43 -16.43 -6.84
CA GLY A 541 21.55 -17.32 -7.60
C GLY A 541 20.45 -17.90 -6.71
N ASP A 542 20.40 -19.22 -6.62
CA ASP A 542 19.47 -19.97 -5.77
C ASP A 542 19.97 -20.18 -4.32
N ALA A 543 21.24 -19.90 -4.01
CA ALA A 543 21.73 -19.95 -2.65
C ALA A 543 21.26 -18.73 -1.85
N LEU A 544 20.54 -18.98 -0.75
CA LEU A 544 19.97 -17.96 0.12
C LEU A 544 20.26 -18.25 1.58
N ALA A 545 20.78 -17.25 2.30
CA ALA A 545 20.87 -17.28 3.74
C ALA A 545 20.29 -16.00 4.36
N LEU A 546 19.74 -16.14 5.54
CA LEU A 546 19.19 -15.05 6.33
C LEU A 546 19.97 -14.92 7.62
N VAL A 547 20.44 -13.74 7.97
CA VAL A 547 21.03 -13.43 9.28
C VAL A 547 20.01 -12.59 10.02
N ASP A 548 19.52 -13.12 11.12
CA ASP A 548 18.39 -12.65 11.91
C ASP A 548 17.05 -12.59 11.17
N CYS A 549 15.96 -12.55 11.90
CA CYS A 549 14.60 -12.67 11.37
C CYS A 549 13.69 -11.50 11.78
N GLY A 550 14.24 -10.45 12.38
CA GLY A 550 13.45 -9.33 12.86
C GLY A 550 12.53 -9.67 14.03
N LEU A 551 11.69 -8.70 14.39
CA LEU A 551 10.80 -8.79 15.55
C LEU A 551 9.53 -9.62 15.28
N ASP A 552 9.02 -9.61 14.04
CA ASP A 552 7.71 -10.15 13.70
C ASP A 552 7.61 -10.60 12.23
N GLU A 553 6.41 -10.89 11.77
CA GLU A 553 6.10 -11.34 10.41
C GLU A 553 6.46 -10.36 9.28
N ARG A 554 6.90 -9.11 9.57
CA ARG A 554 7.37 -8.14 8.57
C ARG A 554 8.55 -8.68 7.75
N VAL A 555 9.37 -9.55 8.34
CA VAL A 555 10.47 -10.22 7.62
C VAL A 555 9.96 -11.05 6.46
N VAL A 556 8.82 -11.71 6.60
CA VAL A 556 8.20 -12.50 5.53
C VAL A 556 7.87 -11.62 4.32
N ALA A 557 7.23 -10.47 4.57
CA ALA A 557 6.92 -9.52 3.50
C ALA A 557 8.21 -8.97 2.83
N ALA A 558 9.26 -8.73 3.61
CA ALA A 558 10.55 -8.30 3.11
C ALA A 558 11.25 -9.39 2.27
N LEU A 559 11.21 -10.65 2.69
CA LEU A 559 11.74 -11.79 1.95
C LEU A 559 10.99 -12.02 0.62
N VAL A 560 9.65 -11.97 0.65
CA VAL A 560 8.82 -12.06 -0.56
C VAL A 560 9.12 -10.91 -1.52
N ARG A 561 9.26 -9.68 -1.01
CA ARG A 561 9.64 -8.49 -1.78
C ARG A 561 10.98 -8.66 -2.47
N ASN A 562 11.90 -9.39 -1.85
CA ASN A 562 13.21 -9.72 -2.38
C ASN A 562 13.24 -11.06 -3.13
N ASN A 563 12.08 -11.63 -3.53
CA ASN A 563 11.94 -12.90 -4.27
C ASN A 563 12.64 -14.10 -3.60
N ALA A 564 12.59 -14.18 -2.28
CA ALA A 564 13.01 -15.39 -1.58
C ALA A 564 11.88 -16.44 -1.66
N HIS A 565 12.23 -17.67 -1.99
CA HIS A 565 11.28 -18.79 -2.11
C HIS A 565 11.62 -19.94 -1.17
N HIS A 566 12.86 -20.02 -0.72
CA HIS A 566 13.40 -20.94 0.29
C HIS A 566 14.56 -20.23 1.00
N ILE A 567 15.06 -20.80 2.05
CA ILE A 567 16.23 -20.31 2.79
C ILE A 567 17.09 -21.52 3.14
N ASP A 568 18.33 -21.56 2.65
CA ASP A 568 19.22 -22.68 2.93
C ASP A 568 19.72 -22.66 4.36
N ALA A 569 20.04 -21.47 4.88
CA ALA A 569 20.50 -21.28 6.25
C ALA A 569 19.95 -20.00 6.88
N VAL A 570 19.53 -20.11 8.12
CA VAL A 570 19.22 -18.96 8.99
C VAL A 570 20.29 -18.91 10.07
N PHE A 571 20.97 -17.77 10.22
CA PHE A 571 21.84 -17.49 11.34
C PHE A 571 21.06 -16.65 12.33
N VAL A 572 20.95 -17.07 13.58
CA VAL A 572 20.39 -16.26 14.66
C VAL A 572 21.56 -15.78 15.49
N THR A 573 21.72 -14.46 15.59
CA THR A 573 22.87 -13.87 16.29
C THR A 573 22.76 -14.06 17.81
N HIS A 574 21.56 -13.81 18.35
CA HIS A 574 21.22 -14.03 19.76
C HIS A 574 19.70 -14.09 19.94
N TRP A 575 19.21 -14.35 21.17
CA TRP A 575 17.80 -14.61 21.44
C TRP A 575 17.00 -13.38 21.88
N ASP A 576 17.38 -12.15 21.49
CA ASP A 576 16.51 -10.99 21.66
C ASP A 576 15.39 -10.98 20.61
N GLU A 577 14.19 -10.57 21.00
CA GLU A 577 12.98 -10.66 20.15
C GLU A 577 13.13 -9.97 18.80
N ASP A 578 13.89 -8.88 18.71
CA ASP A 578 14.12 -8.13 17.46
C ASP A 578 15.15 -8.80 16.52
N HIS A 579 15.68 -9.97 16.89
CA HIS A 579 16.54 -10.81 16.05
C HIS A 579 15.89 -12.13 15.66
N TRP A 580 15.15 -12.77 16.56
CA TRP A 580 14.52 -14.05 16.25
C TRP A 580 12.99 -14.03 16.16
N GLY A 581 12.30 -13.00 16.64
CA GLY A 581 10.83 -12.96 16.79
C GLY A 581 10.04 -13.24 15.51
N GLY A 582 10.61 -12.92 14.34
CA GLY A 582 10.03 -13.26 13.04
C GLY A 582 10.30 -14.68 12.55
N LEU A 583 11.24 -15.44 13.19
CA LEU A 583 11.62 -16.78 12.76
C LEU A 583 10.46 -17.79 12.71
N PRO A 584 9.52 -17.82 13.66
CA PRO A 584 8.34 -18.70 13.55
C PRO A 584 7.54 -18.46 12.27
N ALA A 585 7.35 -17.20 11.86
CA ALA A 585 6.65 -16.85 10.63
C ALA A 585 7.45 -17.24 9.37
N VAL A 586 8.78 -17.13 9.42
CA VAL A 586 9.67 -17.62 8.36
C VAL A 586 9.54 -19.14 8.20
N LEU A 587 9.58 -19.89 9.31
CA LEU A 587 9.44 -21.35 9.32
C LEU A 587 8.07 -21.86 8.88
N GLU A 588 7.03 -21.03 8.98
CA GLU A 588 5.69 -21.36 8.49
C GLU A 588 5.54 -21.13 6.98
N GLN A 589 6.25 -20.16 6.41
CA GLN A 589 6.04 -19.73 5.03
C GLN A 589 7.16 -20.16 4.08
N PHE A 590 8.36 -20.42 4.57
CA PHE A 590 9.50 -20.83 3.76
C PHE A 590 10.01 -22.21 4.20
N SER A 591 10.58 -22.95 3.25
CA SER A 591 11.40 -24.10 3.58
C SER A 591 12.77 -23.60 4.06
N VAL A 592 13.12 -23.93 5.30
CA VAL A 592 14.43 -23.60 5.89
C VAL A 592 15.23 -24.89 6.02
N GLY A 593 16.46 -24.88 5.50
CA GLY A 593 17.36 -26.03 5.57
C GLY A 593 18.03 -26.17 6.95
N THR A 594 18.75 -25.13 7.36
CA THR A 594 19.56 -25.14 8.59
C THR A 594 19.30 -23.88 9.42
N ILE A 595 19.23 -24.01 10.74
CA ILE A 595 19.32 -22.89 11.69
C ILE A 595 20.68 -23.00 12.39
N ALA A 596 21.50 -21.95 12.24
CA ALA A 596 22.83 -21.86 12.83
C ALA A 596 22.83 -20.84 13.98
N VAL A 597 23.34 -21.23 15.13
CA VAL A 597 23.45 -20.40 16.34
C VAL A 597 24.86 -20.55 16.95
N ALA A 598 25.24 -19.66 17.83
CA ALA A 598 26.49 -19.78 18.58
C ALA A 598 26.53 -21.08 19.39
N ALA A 599 27.74 -21.56 19.73
CA ALA A 599 27.91 -22.78 20.53
C ALA A 599 27.22 -22.62 21.88
N ASP A 600 26.46 -23.66 22.24
CA ASP A 600 25.63 -23.82 23.43
C ASP A 600 24.38 -22.94 23.51
N ALA A 601 24.24 -21.86 22.68
CA ALA A 601 23.05 -21.01 22.61
C ALA A 601 21.76 -21.78 22.21
N LEU A 602 21.86 -23.00 21.71
CA LEU A 602 20.70 -23.80 21.33
C LEU A 602 19.94 -24.34 22.57
N GLU A 603 20.60 -24.47 23.74
CA GLU A 603 19.96 -24.96 24.96
C GLU A 603 18.89 -23.97 25.48
N ASP A 604 19.12 -22.68 25.27
CA ASP A 604 18.26 -21.61 25.72
C ASP A 604 17.33 -21.08 24.60
N ALA A 605 17.33 -21.77 23.45
CA ALA A 605 16.48 -21.38 22.31
C ALA A 605 14.99 -21.42 22.68
N PRO A 606 14.20 -20.43 22.23
CA PRO A 606 12.77 -20.41 22.47
C PRO A 606 12.07 -21.66 21.94
N ALA A 607 11.13 -22.19 22.73
CA ALA A 607 10.44 -23.45 22.42
C ALA A 607 9.68 -23.42 21.07
N GLU A 608 9.32 -22.24 20.60
CA GLU A 608 8.64 -22.00 19.33
C GLU A 608 9.54 -22.26 18.11
N VAL A 609 10.85 -22.17 18.30
CA VAL A 609 11.87 -22.38 17.27
C VAL A 609 12.28 -23.85 17.20
N LEU A 610 12.32 -24.52 18.35
CA LEU A 610 12.84 -25.90 18.48
C LEU A 610 11.89 -26.94 17.84
N ASN A 611 12.47 -28.09 17.46
CA ASN A 611 11.76 -29.29 17.01
C ASN A 611 10.89 -29.12 15.76
N ARG A 612 11.28 -28.26 14.83
CA ARG A 612 10.59 -28.12 13.53
C ARG A 612 10.98 -29.25 12.58
N PRO A 613 10.01 -30.00 12.02
CA PRO A 613 10.30 -31.09 11.09
C PRO A 613 11.05 -30.61 9.84
N GLY A 614 12.15 -31.25 9.49
CA GLY A 614 12.90 -30.96 8.26
C GLY A 614 13.93 -29.82 8.38
N VAL A 615 14.11 -29.25 9.58
CA VAL A 615 15.12 -28.22 9.86
C VAL A 615 16.30 -28.85 10.59
N GLU A 616 17.52 -28.61 10.12
CA GLU A 616 18.76 -28.97 10.80
C GLU A 616 19.20 -27.83 11.73
N TYR A 617 19.60 -28.17 12.97
CA TYR A 617 20.12 -27.19 13.93
C TYR A 617 21.63 -27.36 14.02
N ARG A 618 22.38 -26.32 13.74
CA ARG A 618 23.86 -26.32 13.74
C ARG A 618 24.39 -25.31 14.75
N GLN A 619 25.24 -25.74 15.63
CA GLN A 619 26.02 -24.88 16.49
C GLN A 619 27.34 -24.53 15.80
N VAL A 620 27.67 -23.25 15.74
CA VAL A 620 28.90 -22.73 15.14
C VAL A 620 29.81 -22.11 16.19
N ARG A 621 31.11 -22.18 15.93
CA ARG A 621 32.17 -21.73 16.86
C ARG A 621 33.12 -20.77 16.14
N LEU A 622 33.90 -20.05 16.92
CA LEU A 622 34.96 -19.18 16.40
C LEU A 622 35.79 -19.89 15.32
N GLY A 623 35.96 -19.23 14.21
CA GLY A 623 36.72 -19.70 13.06
C GLY A 623 35.99 -20.65 12.12
N ASP A 624 34.79 -21.14 12.49
CA ASP A 624 33.96 -21.93 11.61
C ASP A 624 33.56 -21.11 10.38
N THR A 625 33.44 -21.79 9.26
CA THR A 625 33.00 -21.17 7.99
C THR A 625 31.75 -21.87 7.47
N VAL A 626 30.86 -21.07 6.90
CA VAL A 626 29.66 -21.53 6.19
C VAL A 626 29.64 -20.89 4.81
N ASP A 627 29.59 -21.71 3.77
CA ASP A 627 29.54 -21.23 2.40
C ASP A 627 28.09 -21.04 1.95
N ILE A 628 27.81 -19.87 1.37
CA ILE A 628 26.52 -19.48 0.80
C ILE A 628 26.78 -19.12 -0.68
N GLY A 629 26.70 -20.13 -1.54
CA GLY A 629 27.22 -19.97 -2.89
C GLY A 629 28.72 -19.67 -2.91
N SER A 630 29.12 -18.50 -3.39
CA SER A 630 30.52 -18.04 -3.34
C SER A 630 30.79 -17.04 -2.20
N PHE A 631 29.80 -16.74 -1.37
CA PHE A 631 30.03 -16.06 -0.11
C PHE A 631 30.54 -17.06 0.93
N CYS A 632 31.53 -16.66 1.71
CA CYS A 632 32.03 -17.42 2.85
C CYS A 632 31.77 -16.58 4.11
N ALA A 633 30.90 -17.06 4.99
CA ALA A 633 30.63 -16.48 6.31
C ALA A 633 31.53 -17.13 7.35
N ARG A 634 32.50 -16.38 7.90
CA ARG A 634 33.39 -16.83 8.97
C ARG A 634 32.93 -16.27 10.30
N VAL A 635 32.84 -17.13 11.32
CA VAL A 635 32.52 -16.74 12.69
C VAL A 635 33.72 -16.02 13.32
N MET A 636 33.53 -14.79 13.79
CA MET A 636 34.55 -13.98 14.45
C MET A 636 34.33 -13.82 15.95
N TRP A 637 33.09 -14.02 16.42
CA TRP A 637 32.70 -13.98 17.83
C TRP A 637 31.46 -14.87 18.03
N PRO A 638 31.20 -15.49 19.20
CA PRO A 638 31.96 -15.39 20.45
C PRO A 638 33.19 -16.31 20.50
N PHE A 639 34.15 -16.01 21.42
CA PHE A 639 35.34 -16.82 21.63
C PHE A 639 35.06 -18.08 22.48
N GLU A 640 34.08 -17.98 23.37
CA GLU A 640 33.66 -19.04 24.27
C GLU A 640 32.23 -19.48 23.97
N SER A 641 31.75 -20.56 24.57
CA SER A 641 30.36 -20.94 24.49
C SER A 641 29.49 -19.95 25.29
N VAL A 642 28.33 -19.63 24.75
CA VAL A 642 27.41 -18.62 25.28
C VAL A 642 25.99 -19.16 25.32
N ASP A 643 25.12 -18.59 26.17
CA ASP A 643 23.70 -18.93 26.23
C ASP A 643 22.88 -18.18 25.12
N GLY A 644 23.42 -17.12 24.61
CA GLY A 644 22.79 -16.33 23.54
C GLY A 644 21.68 -15.37 24.03
N GLU A 645 21.57 -15.15 25.36
CA GLU A 645 20.54 -14.25 25.91
C GLU A 645 20.95 -12.77 25.90
N GLY A 646 22.25 -12.46 25.78
CA GLY A 646 22.76 -11.08 25.85
C GLY A 646 23.29 -10.55 24.51
N ASN A 647 23.37 -9.23 24.38
CA ASN A 647 23.99 -8.56 23.22
C ASN A 647 25.47 -8.96 23.03
N ASP A 648 26.16 -9.23 24.14
CA ASP A 648 27.55 -9.68 24.17
C ASP A 648 27.73 -11.10 23.64
N ASP A 649 26.69 -11.89 23.54
CA ASP A 649 26.64 -13.23 22.96
C ASP A 649 26.39 -13.24 21.44
N SER A 650 26.16 -12.07 20.84
CA SER A 650 25.84 -11.93 19.43
C SER A 650 26.84 -12.65 18.52
N LEU A 651 26.36 -13.51 17.64
CA LEU A 651 27.17 -14.16 16.62
C LEU A 651 27.65 -13.14 15.58
N VAL A 652 28.94 -12.87 15.56
CA VAL A 652 29.57 -11.94 14.58
C VAL A 652 30.10 -12.72 13.40
N LEU A 653 29.71 -12.30 12.19
CA LEU A 653 30.09 -12.94 10.94
C LEU A 653 30.89 -12.00 10.05
N LEU A 654 32.08 -12.43 9.64
CA LEU A 654 32.82 -11.81 8.54
C LEU A 654 32.43 -12.48 7.23
N LEU A 655 31.65 -11.78 6.43
CA LEU A 655 31.24 -12.24 5.13
C LEU A 655 32.27 -11.81 4.08
N SER A 656 32.79 -12.78 3.33
CA SER A 656 33.78 -12.57 2.28
C SER A 656 33.27 -13.13 0.96
N TYR A 657 33.41 -12.35 -0.12
CA TYR A 657 33.13 -12.78 -1.48
C TYR A 657 34.34 -12.51 -2.37
N VAL A 658 34.80 -13.52 -3.08
CA VAL A 658 35.91 -13.36 -4.06
C VAL A 658 35.60 -14.26 -5.28
N GLN A 659 35.17 -13.66 -6.36
CA GLN A 659 34.94 -14.36 -7.60
C GLN A 659 35.09 -13.42 -8.81
N GLU A 660 35.72 -13.90 -9.90
CA GLU A 660 35.83 -13.19 -11.18
C GLU A 660 36.46 -11.78 -11.08
N GLY A 661 37.41 -11.58 -10.16
CA GLY A 661 38.03 -10.28 -9.94
C GLY A 661 37.17 -9.28 -9.18
N LYS A 662 36.04 -9.72 -8.62
CA LYS A 662 35.19 -8.95 -7.70
C LYS A 662 35.46 -9.41 -6.28
N GLY A 663 35.47 -8.48 -5.36
CA GLY A 663 35.64 -8.75 -3.92
C GLY A 663 34.64 -7.96 -3.10
N LEU A 664 34.26 -8.48 -1.95
CA LEU A 664 33.50 -7.77 -0.94
C LEU A 664 33.83 -8.38 0.43
N ARG A 665 34.17 -7.53 1.39
CA ARG A 665 34.31 -7.90 2.79
C ARG A 665 33.32 -7.11 3.62
N MET A 666 32.39 -7.80 4.25
CA MET A 666 31.33 -7.18 5.06
C MET A 666 31.33 -7.81 6.46
N LEU A 667 31.34 -6.97 7.49
CA LEU A 667 31.20 -7.40 8.86
C LEU A 667 29.75 -7.23 9.33
N LEU A 668 29.16 -8.33 9.83
CA LEU A 668 27.82 -8.39 10.41
C LEU A 668 27.99 -8.61 11.92
N THR A 669 27.65 -7.61 12.71
CA THR A 669 28.00 -7.61 14.14
C THR A 669 26.85 -8.01 15.06
N GLY A 670 25.63 -8.23 14.50
CA GLY A 670 24.44 -8.39 15.35
C GLY A 670 24.30 -7.19 16.26
N ASP A 671 24.13 -7.42 17.55
CA ASP A 671 24.06 -6.38 18.57
C ASP A 671 25.32 -6.27 19.44
N ALA A 672 26.46 -6.86 18.98
CA ALA A 672 27.74 -6.69 19.64
C ALA A 672 28.11 -5.20 19.81
N GLU A 673 28.70 -4.90 20.96
CA GLU A 673 29.08 -3.53 21.34
C GLU A 673 30.61 -3.38 21.29
N LEU A 674 31.10 -2.16 21.47
CA LEU A 674 32.53 -1.80 21.44
C LEU A 674 33.42 -2.71 22.29
N GLY A 675 32.90 -3.25 23.41
CA GLY A 675 33.64 -4.16 24.29
C GLY A 675 34.07 -5.44 23.56
N GLN A 676 33.12 -6.08 22.91
CA GLN A 676 33.31 -7.31 22.14
C GLN A 676 34.06 -7.03 20.83
N GLU A 677 33.70 -5.96 20.12
CA GLU A 677 34.28 -5.65 18.81
C GLU A 677 35.79 -5.42 18.89
N ARG A 678 36.29 -4.81 19.97
CA ARG A 678 37.73 -4.60 20.20
C ARG A 678 38.55 -5.88 20.35
N GLU A 679 37.91 -6.98 20.77
CA GLU A 679 38.57 -8.27 20.94
C GLU A 679 38.97 -8.92 19.62
N PHE A 680 38.12 -8.79 18.58
CA PHE A 680 38.31 -9.44 17.28
C PHE A 680 38.70 -8.49 16.13
N VAL A 681 38.55 -7.18 16.29
CA VAL A 681 38.72 -6.21 15.20
C VAL A 681 40.08 -6.28 14.51
N GLN A 682 41.14 -6.58 15.26
CA GLN A 682 42.50 -6.69 14.72
C GLN A 682 42.66 -7.91 13.79
N GLU A 683 41.90 -8.97 14.04
CA GLU A 683 41.86 -10.17 13.17
C GLU A 683 41.01 -9.91 11.93
N VAL A 684 39.96 -9.11 12.04
CA VAL A 684 39.13 -8.71 10.91
C VAL A 684 39.89 -7.82 9.94
N GLY A 685 40.54 -6.75 10.43
CA GLY A 685 41.25 -5.77 9.61
C GLY A 685 40.33 -4.97 8.68
N ASP A 686 40.88 -4.49 7.56
CA ASP A 686 40.17 -3.65 6.59
C ASP A 686 38.95 -4.33 5.93
N ILE A 687 37.81 -3.61 5.88
CA ILE A 687 36.53 -4.10 5.31
C ILE A 687 35.90 -3.04 4.42
N ASP A 688 35.06 -3.47 3.47
CA ASP A 688 34.34 -2.56 2.59
C ASP A 688 33.04 -2.05 3.26
N VAL A 689 32.32 -2.92 3.98
CA VAL A 689 31.01 -2.61 4.55
C VAL A 689 30.92 -3.08 6.00
N LEU A 690 30.44 -2.20 6.89
CA LEU A 690 30.12 -2.51 8.28
C LEU A 690 28.61 -2.46 8.50
N LYS A 691 27.99 -3.55 8.98
CA LYS A 691 26.66 -3.47 9.60
C LYS A 691 26.90 -3.10 11.07
N LEU A 692 26.48 -1.90 11.43
CA LEU A 692 26.65 -1.35 12.79
C LEU A 692 25.88 -2.17 13.81
N GLY A 693 26.54 -2.50 14.91
CA GLY A 693 25.96 -3.25 16.02
C GLY A 693 24.82 -2.48 16.68
N HIS A 694 23.91 -3.22 17.31
CA HIS A 694 22.83 -2.70 18.14
C HIS A 694 22.09 -1.53 17.46
N HIS A 695 21.73 -1.70 16.17
CA HIS A 695 20.99 -0.77 15.32
C HIS A 695 21.62 0.64 15.18
N GLY A 696 22.93 0.77 15.40
CA GLY A 696 23.63 2.06 15.42
C GLY A 696 23.47 2.81 16.73
N SER A 697 23.49 2.10 17.86
CA SER A 697 23.52 2.69 19.20
C SER A 697 24.78 3.53 19.41
N LYS A 698 24.79 4.34 20.45
CA LYS A 698 25.96 5.18 20.80
C LYS A 698 27.20 4.40 21.23
N VAL A 699 27.04 3.10 21.53
CA VAL A 699 28.10 2.18 21.96
C VAL A 699 28.44 1.13 20.91
N SER A 700 27.94 1.27 19.68
CA SER A 700 28.19 0.36 18.57
C SER A 700 29.49 0.63 17.83
N VAL A 701 30.04 1.82 17.88
CA VAL A 701 31.23 2.20 17.11
C VAL A 701 31.92 3.41 17.69
N ASP A 702 33.24 3.46 17.61
CA ASP A 702 34.06 4.63 17.90
C ASP A 702 35.16 4.82 16.84
N GLY A 703 35.94 5.94 16.98
CA GLY A 703 37.00 6.26 16.03
C GLY A 703 38.15 5.23 16.02
N GLU A 704 38.46 4.60 17.14
CA GLU A 704 39.55 3.59 17.23
C GLU A 704 39.18 2.33 16.44
N LEU A 705 37.92 1.88 16.54
CA LEU A 705 37.40 0.76 15.79
C LEU A 705 37.38 1.06 14.28
N LEU A 706 36.89 2.26 13.90
CA LEU A 706 36.81 2.68 12.51
C LEU A 706 38.19 2.88 11.86
N ASP A 707 39.18 3.29 12.63
CA ASP A 707 40.58 3.42 12.15
C ASP A 707 41.19 2.04 11.76
N VAL A 708 40.73 0.94 12.37
CA VAL A 708 41.19 -0.40 12.04
C VAL A 708 40.36 -0.98 10.88
N LEU A 709 39.01 -0.92 10.98
CA LEU A 709 38.09 -1.51 9.99
C LEU A 709 38.03 -0.73 8.68
N LYS A 710 38.12 0.58 8.71
CA LYS A 710 38.08 1.53 7.57
C LYS A 710 36.92 1.28 6.60
N PRO A 711 35.69 1.09 7.08
CA PRO A 711 34.58 0.78 6.19
C PRO A 711 34.28 1.97 5.26
N GLU A 712 34.13 1.69 3.95
CA GLU A 712 33.65 2.70 3.00
C GLU A 712 32.16 3.00 3.22
N LEU A 713 31.40 1.99 3.69
CA LEU A 713 29.95 2.08 3.96
C LEU A 713 29.62 1.45 5.32
N SER A 714 28.89 2.21 6.14
CA SER A 714 28.33 1.71 7.40
C SER A 714 26.80 1.72 7.33
N LEU A 715 26.17 0.58 7.68
CA LEU A 715 24.74 0.36 7.57
C LEU A 715 24.09 0.22 8.94
N ALA A 716 22.95 0.89 9.16
CA ALA A 716 22.11 0.68 10.33
C ALA A 716 20.72 0.18 9.91
N SER A 717 20.20 -0.78 10.65
CA SER A 717 18.81 -1.23 10.56
C SER A 717 18.05 -0.65 11.74
N ALA A 718 17.03 0.18 11.49
CA ALA A 718 16.27 0.83 12.56
C ALA A 718 14.85 1.21 12.10
N GLY A 719 13.93 1.36 13.05
CA GLY A 719 12.53 1.72 12.80
C GLY A 719 12.26 3.22 12.95
N GLU A 720 11.39 3.76 12.11
CA GLU A 720 10.99 5.16 12.19
C GLU A 720 10.29 5.47 13.54
N GLY A 721 10.82 6.49 14.23
CA GLY A 721 10.26 6.94 15.51
C GLY A 721 10.47 5.98 16.68
N ASN A 722 11.46 5.09 16.59
CA ASN A 722 11.80 4.16 17.66
C ASN A 722 12.09 4.89 19.00
N ARG A 723 11.78 4.23 20.10
CA ARG A 723 11.90 4.79 21.45
C ARG A 723 13.34 4.94 21.95
N TYR A 724 14.28 4.24 21.29
CA TYR A 724 15.67 4.17 21.70
C TYR A 724 16.50 5.32 21.12
N GLY A 725 16.00 5.99 20.07
CA GLY A 725 16.72 7.04 19.37
C GLY A 725 17.85 6.49 18.48
N HIS A 726 17.70 5.28 17.97
CA HIS A 726 18.65 4.66 17.03
C HIS A 726 18.26 4.98 15.58
N PRO A 727 19.25 5.15 14.67
CA PRO A 727 20.68 5.31 14.96
C PRO A 727 20.96 6.60 15.73
N SER A 728 21.94 6.55 16.64
CA SER A 728 22.29 7.70 17.46
C SER A 728 23.15 8.72 16.66
N ASP A 729 22.96 10.02 16.95
CA ASP A 729 23.78 11.07 16.32
C ASP A 729 25.28 10.82 16.54
N ALA A 730 25.67 10.31 17.70
CA ALA A 730 27.08 10.01 18.03
C ALA A 730 27.68 8.93 17.12
N CYS A 731 26.88 7.88 16.80
CA CYS A 731 27.32 6.84 15.88
C CYS A 731 27.43 7.38 14.44
N ILE A 732 26.44 8.16 14.00
CA ILE A 732 26.46 8.79 12.67
C ILE A 732 27.66 9.73 12.51
N ASP A 733 27.93 10.54 13.52
CA ASP A 733 29.05 11.49 13.50
C ASP A 733 30.38 10.73 13.48
N ALA A 734 30.57 9.68 14.29
CA ALA A 734 31.77 8.86 14.29
C ALA A 734 32.09 8.27 12.89
N VAL A 735 31.06 7.71 12.20
CA VAL A 735 31.22 7.19 10.84
C VAL A 735 31.64 8.29 9.86
N LYS A 736 31.00 9.46 9.93
CA LYS A 736 31.33 10.61 9.05
C LYS A 736 32.71 11.18 9.32
N ASP A 737 33.09 11.27 10.58
CA ASP A 737 34.42 11.77 10.99
C ASP A 737 35.54 10.85 10.53
N ALA A 738 35.27 9.53 10.48
CA ALA A 738 36.18 8.55 9.89
C ALA A 738 36.19 8.56 8.34
N GLY A 739 35.35 9.39 7.70
CA GLY A 739 35.27 9.52 6.24
C GLY A 739 34.40 8.45 5.54
N GLY A 740 33.70 7.61 6.28
CA GLY A 740 32.77 6.59 5.75
C GLY A 740 31.41 7.16 5.34
N VAL A 741 30.71 6.43 4.46
CA VAL A 741 29.31 6.72 4.11
C VAL A 741 28.39 6.01 5.10
N PHE A 742 27.39 6.73 5.63
CA PHE A 742 26.36 6.15 6.49
C PHE A 742 25.05 6.01 5.73
N ALA A 743 24.36 4.85 5.88
CA ALA A 743 23.03 4.63 5.36
C ALA A 743 22.15 3.84 6.36
N CYS A 744 20.85 4.14 6.41
CA CYS A 744 19.90 3.53 7.35
C CYS A 744 18.63 3.10 6.66
N THR A 745 18.03 1.97 7.10
CA THR A 745 16.77 1.47 6.56
C THR A 745 15.60 2.42 6.76
N ILE A 746 15.62 3.31 7.77
CA ILE A 746 14.60 4.36 7.97
C ILE A 746 14.47 5.24 6.72
N GLU A 747 15.61 5.67 6.17
CA GLU A 747 15.64 6.61 5.04
C GLU A 747 15.52 5.86 3.69
N HIS A 748 16.20 4.72 3.59
CA HIS A 748 16.44 4.04 2.31
C HIS A 748 15.59 2.78 2.06
N GLY A 749 14.82 2.31 3.04
CA GLY A 749 14.14 1.01 2.94
C GLY A 749 15.14 -0.14 2.89
N ASP A 750 14.88 -1.17 2.09
CA ASP A 750 15.85 -2.25 1.87
C ASP A 750 17.12 -1.69 1.23
N ILE A 751 18.30 -2.01 1.79
CA ILE A 751 19.61 -1.58 1.30
C ILE A 751 20.38 -2.79 0.80
N THR A 752 20.63 -2.87 -0.50
CA THR A 752 21.32 -3.97 -1.16
C THR A 752 22.74 -3.58 -1.54
N VAL A 753 23.71 -4.36 -1.11
CA VAL A 753 25.13 -4.25 -1.46
C VAL A 753 25.48 -5.37 -2.43
N MET A 754 26.12 -5.04 -3.54
CA MET A 754 26.52 -6.00 -4.58
C MET A 754 28.00 -5.88 -4.87
N PRO A 755 28.79 -6.97 -4.86
CA PRO A 755 30.20 -6.94 -5.24
C PRO A 755 30.38 -6.58 -6.71
N THR A 756 31.34 -5.70 -7.01
CA THR A 756 31.70 -5.25 -8.35
C THR A 756 33.20 -5.45 -8.61
N ALA A 757 33.66 -5.22 -9.83
CA ALA A 757 35.08 -5.33 -10.17
C ALA A 757 35.97 -4.27 -9.45
N ASN A 758 35.37 -3.15 -8.97
CA ASN A 758 36.07 -2.03 -8.35
C ASN A 758 35.55 -1.75 -6.93
N GLY A 759 35.22 -2.77 -6.13
CA GLY A 759 34.63 -2.66 -4.81
C GLY A 759 33.17 -3.14 -4.80
N PHE A 760 32.21 -2.31 -4.37
CA PHE A 760 30.80 -2.68 -4.32
C PHE A 760 29.91 -1.58 -4.94
N ALA A 761 28.68 -1.95 -5.21
CA ALA A 761 27.61 -1.02 -5.55
C ALA A 761 26.47 -1.12 -4.53
N MET A 762 25.95 0.01 -4.09
CA MET A 762 24.80 0.10 -3.20
C MET A 762 23.56 0.44 -4.00
N ARG A 763 22.47 -0.24 -3.69
CA ARG A 763 21.12 0.03 -4.21
C ARG A 763 20.14 0.15 -3.04
N CYS A 764 19.34 1.20 -3.01
CA CYS A 764 18.33 1.43 -1.99
C CYS A 764 16.93 1.23 -2.59
N GLN A 765 16.00 0.77 -1.77
CA GLN A 765 14.59 0.66 -2.13
C GLN A 765 13.93 2.04 -2.24
N ARG A 766 14.33 2.96 -1.36
CA ARG A 766 13.90 4.37 -1.36
C ARG A 766 15.09 5.23 -1.76
N PRO A 767 14.92 6.20 -2.67
CA PRO A 767 16.01 7.06 -3.14
C PRO A 767 16.51 8.03 -2.08
#